data_48befb5a12892720ec7a19e2d47bbfef
#
_entry.id   48befb5a12892720ec7a19e2d47bbfef
#
_cell.length_a   1.000
_cell.length_b   1.000
_cell.length_c   1.000
_cell.angle_alpha   90.00
_cell.angle_beta   90.00
_cell.angle_gamma   90.00
#
_symmetry.space_group_name_H-M   'P 1'
#
loop_
_entity.id
_entity.type
_entity.pdbx_description
1 polymer ?
#
loop_
_entity_poly.entity_id
_entity_poly.type
_entity_poly.pdbx_seq_one_letter_code
_entity_poly.pdbx_strand_id
1 'polypeptide(L)'
;MLAESVIGIVRAVNGLLEKVNAEGQASIVKSGARLQEGDVLTLLSGEAYIQFIHGFPEALALGKPVNLYGVSPILQYGVEELNEQLVQEAIAKGIDPSIILDVLGSAAAGAEAVGSGGDAFIIDPLFGFGQVTAGYPTGPISFAYEADTQHLFWYVPEETGVIAESELASEPESIPQIPQFTTNQAVLIVFEDALASGIPDSAGQARTASSSLSTLLTSSPDVAASFAFNTNLSVLPTLKSGGIDLDYNLSPDKRTLTASIPGGGDVMQFELTAEGQLTQRLMDSIDHPTADSDDSEWMRFDLSSLIDVTFTRASDGAVLESRTLPANAVVAGIQDDVPIARAQLTNNEILLDETAGVKVGDADAANDDYNPTTTADPFNNIYGRPIGLVQNANLLDTSTSEMGGDYKNATMTHLLKITDAVSGLQTSDGTPINLFLESNGDITGRAGDVGAPAVFAIRMNPNTSSIAVAQYGSIKQFDTNSHDEAVDLTGRISAVVTAKDSDGDESSAEIPIGQLIIFEDDGPSIDGSKVLSADVLTVDETNLGAKATANFADNFAQAIDFGEDGAGSVSYALVLNGNNVGSGLYAIDNLDVSTADGDGIGRGGEIVLNQNGNVVTGSLNGTDYFTIEIDAANGTVTFEQLASVWHANTANPDDQSALQALANSLVVRATVVDADGDQAAYDLDVSQGVFQVKDDGPSIDGSKVLSADVLTVDETNLGAKATANFADNFAQAIDFGEDGAGSVSYALVLNG
;
A
#
# COMPACT_ATOMS: atom_id res chain seq x y z
N MET A 1 -16.40 18.85 4.62
CA MET A 1 -15.61 18.35 3.47
C MET A 1 -15.69 16.85 3.60
N LEU A 2 -16.34 16.17 2.67
CA LEU A 2 -16.38 14.71 2.63
C LEU A 2 -14.94 14.26 2.42
N ALA A 3 -14.45 13.35 3.24
CA ALA A 3 -13.15 12.73 3.04
C ALA A 3 -13.16 12.03 1.67
N GLU A 4 -12.27 12.45 0.79
CA GLU A 4 -12.10 11.86 -0.53
C GLU A 4 -11.51 10.46 -0.31
N SER A 5 -12.29 9.42 -0.61
CA SER A 5 -11.84 8.04 -0.46
C SER A 5 -10.89 7.68 -1.60
N VAL A 6 -9.68 7.26 -1.26
CA VAL A 6 -8.73 6.67 -2.23
C VAL A 6 -9.34 5.36 -2.72
N ILE A 7 -9.48 5.21 -4.03
CA ILE A 7 -10.06 4.02 -4.68
C ILE A 7 -9.04 3.17 -5.44
N GLY A 8 -7.84 3.69 -5.65
CA GLY A 8 -6.77 2.98 -6.36
C GLY A 8 -5.46 3.73 -6.33
N ILE A 9 -4.40 3.08 -6.79
CA ILE A 9 -3.05 3.63 -6.90
C ILE A 9 -2.49 3.28 -8.29
N VAL A 10 -1.78 4.22 -8.88
CA VAL A 10 -1.01 3.99 -10.09
C VAL A 10 0.24 3.17 -9.74
N ARG A 11 0.38 1.95 -10.28
CA ARG A 11 1.48 1.04 -9.94
C ARG A 11 2.72 1.27 -10.76
N ALA A 12 2.56 1.42 -12.06
CA ALA A 12 3.66 1.71 -12.94
C ALA A 12 3.19 2.62 -14.08
N VAL A 13 4.00 3.59 -14.43
CA VAL A 13 3.80 4.45 -15.60
C VAL A 13 5.10 4.50 -16.39
N ASN A 14 5.11 3.83 -17.54
CA ASN A 14 6.17 4.00 -18.53
C ASN A 14 5.65 4.88 -19.65
N GLY A 15 5.70 6.22 -19.47
CA GLY A 15 5.14 7.18 -20.41
C GLY A 15 4.44 8.34 -19.70
N LEU A 16 3.37 8.85 -20.32
CA LEU A 16 2.59 9.99 -19.81
C LEU A 16 1.17 9.55 -19.47
N LEU A 17 0.81 9.59 -18.18
CA LEU A 17 -0.53 9.36 -17.68
C LEU A 17 -1.11 10.68 -17.16
N GLU A 18 -2.21 11.12 -17.74
CA GLU A 18 -2.95 12.31 -17.31
C GLU A 18 -4.09 11.90 -16.37
N LYS A 19 -4.20 12.61 -15.25
CA LYS A 19 -5.33 12.54 -14.31
C LYS A 19 -6.07 13.87 -14.32
N VAL A 20 -7.38 13.83 -14.51
CA VAL A 20 -8.28 14.97 -14.33
C VAL A 20 -9.13 14.69 -13.09
N ASN A 21 -9.00 15.51 -12.04
CA ASN A 21 -9.77 15.33 -10.82
C ASN A 21 -11.24 15.75 -10.97
N ALA A 22 -12.07 15.52 -9.94
CA ALA A 22 -13.48 15.82 -9.96
C ALA A 22 -13.81 17.32 -10.18
N GLU A 23 -12.85 18.23 -9.88
CA GLU A 23 -12.95 19.67 -10.14
C GLU A 23 -12.52 20.07 -11.56
N GLY A 24 -12.12 19.10 -12.40
CA GLY A 24 -11.68 19.32 -13.77
C GLY A 24 -10.23 19.80 -13.92
N GLN A 25 -9.41 19.67 -12.89
CA GLN A 25 -7.98 20.02 -12.96
C GLN A 25 -7.19 18.83 -13.52
N ALA A 26 -6.40 19.08 -14.56
CA ALA A 26 -5.53 18.09 -15.19
C ALA A 26 -4.11 18.11 -14.58
N SER A 27 -3.53 16.95 -14.33
CA SER A 27 -2.16 16.77 -13.89
C SER A 27 -1.55 15.51 -14.51
N ILE A 28 -0.24 15.49 -14.73
CA ILE A 28 0.48 14.27 -15.08
C ILE A 28 0.83 13.56 -13.77
N VAL A 29 0.47 12.29 -13.73
CA VAL A 29 0.69 11.45 -12.53
C VAL A 29 1.77 10.41 -12.80
N LYS A 30 2.49 10.07 -11.75
CA LYS A 30 3.56 9.07 -11.74
C LYS A 30 3.11 7.81 -10.98
N SER A 31 3.95 6.80 -10.99
CA SER A 31 3.84 5.64 -10.11
C SER A 31 3.69 6.09 -8.65
N GLY A 32 2.87 5.41 -7.87
CA GLY A 32 2.52 5.79 -6.50
C GLY A 32 1.37 6.80 -6.39
N ALA A 33 0.92 7.44 -7.48
CA ALA A 33 -0.15 8.44 -7.40
C ALA A 33 -1.48 7.81 -6.97
N ARG A 34 -2.11 8.42 -5.95
CA ARG A 34 -3.42 7.99 -5.43
C ARG A 34 -4.55 8.46 -6.34
N LEU A 35 -5.53 7.60 -6.48
CA LEU A 35 -6.70 7.82 -7.32
C LEU A 35 -7.95 7.92 -6.44
N GLN A 36 -8.79 8.88 -6.75
CA GLN A 36 -10.00 9.18 -6.00
C GLN A 36 -11.23 8.93 -6.85
N GLU A 37 -12.37 8.74 -6.20
CA GLU A 37 -13.62 8.64 -6.91
C GLU A 37 -13.91 9.94 -7.69
N GLY A 38 -14.20 9.81 -8.98
CA GLY A 38 -14.41 10.95 -9.88
C GLY A 38 -13.18 11.39 -10.67
N ASP A 39 -12.00 10.81 -10.40
CA ASP A 39 -10.84 11.00 -11.28
C ASP A 39 -11.10 10.40 -12.66
N VAL A 40 -10.55 11.03 -13.68
CA VAL A 40 -10.54 10.53 -15.06
C VAL A 40 -9.11 10.36 -15.48
N LEU A 41 -8.71 9.14 -15.86
CA LEU A 41 -7.36 8.83 -16.28
C LEU A 41 -7.29 8.64 -17.77
N THR A 42 -6.26 9.22 -18.41
CA THR A 42 -6.02 9.06 -19.83
C THR A 42 -4.54 8.79 -20.07
N LEU A 43 -4.22 7.59 -20.53
CA LEU A 43 -2.86 7.26 -20.97
C LEU A 43 -2.55 7.96 -22.30
N LEU A 44 -1.66 8.96 -22.27
CA LEU A 44 -1.27 9.75 -23.43
C LEU A 44 -0.14 9.11 -24.22
N SER A 45 0.77 8.39 -23.56
CA SER A 45 1.85 7.63 -24.20
C SER A 45 2.37 6.53 -23.28
N GLY A 46 2.92 5.44 -23.85
CA GLY A 46 3.52 4.34 -23.10
C GLY A 46 2.53 3.36 -22.50
N GLU A 47 2.83 2.83 -21.34
CA GLU A 47 2.02 1.86 -20.60
C GLU A 47 1.78 2.35 -19.17
N ALA A 48 0.63 2.04 -18.61
CA ALA A 48 0.32 2.32 -17.21
C ALA A 48 -0.53 1.20 -16.62
N TYR A 49 -0.24 0.87 -15.36
CA TYR A 49 -0.96 -0.12 -14.58
C TYR A 49 -1.58 0.54 -13.36
N ILE A 50 -2.84 0.26 -13.11
CA ILE A 50 -3.57 0.77 -11.95
C ILE A 50 -3.97 -0.39 -11.08
N GLN A 51 -3.77 -0.28 -9.78
CA GLN A 51 -4.30 -1.20 -8.80
C GLN A 51 -5.44 -0.52 -8.03
N PHE A 52 -6.62 -1.09 -8.12
CA PHE A 52 -7.77 -0.67 -7.33
C PHE A 52 -7.74 -1.33 -5.94
N ILE A 53 -8.33 -0.67 -4.95
CA ILE A 53 -8.44 -1.19 -3.57
C ILE A 53 -9.13 -2.56 -3.54
N HIS A 54 -10.04 -2.82 -4.49
CA HIS A 54 -10.74 -4.07 -4.63
C HIS A 54 -10.57 -4.62 -6.07
N GLY A 55 -9.43 -5.23 -6.40
CA GLY A 55 -9.24 -5.82 -7.72
C GLY A 55 -7.79 -6.08 -8.12
N PHE A 56 -7.61 -6.76 -9.25
CA PHE A 56 -6.30 -6.99 -9.85
C PHE A 56 -5.81 -5.71 -10.56
N PRO A 57 -4.47 -5.55 -10.73
CA PRO A 57 -3.92 -4.45 -11.52
C PRO A 57 -4.47 -4.48 -12.96
N GLU A 58 -4.94 -3.35 -13.45
CA GLU A 58 -5.43 -3.22 -14.82
C GLU A 58 -4.51 -2.33 -15.65
N ALA A 59 -4.14 -2.81 -16.84
CA ALA A 59 -3.41 -2.03 -17.83
C ALA A 59 -4.35 -1.04 -18.53
N LEU A 60 -3.93 0.22 -18.62
CA LEU A 60 -4.69 1.25 -19.32
C LEU A 60 -4.47 1.18 -20.84
N ALA A 61 -5.54 1.36 -21.61
CA ALA A 61 -5.47 1.45 -23.06
C ALA A 61 -5.12 2.87 -23.52
N LEU A 62 -4.14 2.99 -24.41
CA LEU A 62 -3.64 4.27 -24.94
C LEU A 62 -4.80 5.13 -25.51
N GLY A 63 -4.89 6.39 -25.08
CA GLY A 63 -5.82 7.39 -25.59
C GLY A 63 -7.29 7.19 -25.21
N LYS A 64 -7.61 6.22 -24.35
CA LYS A 64 -8.99 6.04 -23.85
C LYS A 64 -9.11 6.58 -22.42
N PRO A 65 -9.94 7.59 -22.17
CA PRO A 65 -10.20 8.05 -20.81
C PRO A 65 -10.93 6.97 -20.00
N VAL A 66 -10.45 6.70 -18.80
CA VAL A 66 -11.08 5.83 -17.82
C VAL A 66 -11.64 6.70 -16.72
N ASN A 67 -12.95 6.65 -16.53
CA ASN A 67 -13.64 7.43 -15.51
C ASN A 67 -13.79 6.58 -14.24
N LEU A 68 -13.27 7.05 -13.12
CA LEU A 68 -13.24 6.34 -11.84
C LEU A 68 -14.49 6.64 -10.98
N TYR A 69 -15.66 6.78 -11.59
CA TYR A 69 -16.91 6.83 -10.86
C TYR A 69 -17.41 5.42 -10.55
N GLY A 70 -17.47 5.10 -9.26
CA GLY A 70 -17.95 3.80 -8.76
C GLY A 70 -16.88 2.71 -8.79
N VAL A 71 -16.62 2.13 -7.66
CA VAL A 71 -15.51 1.26 -7.29
C VAL A 71 -15.47 -0.11 -7.99
N SER A 72 -16.02 -0.25 -9.19
CA SER A 72 -15.95 -1.53 -9.91
C SER A 72 -15.75 -1.34 -11.41
N PRO A 73 -14.86 -2.13 -12.04
CA PRO A 73 -14.72 -2.17 -13.50
C PRO A 73 -16.02 -2.55 -14.23
N ILE A 74 -17.02 -3.09 -13.52
CA ILE A 74 -18.36 -3.40 -14.05
C ILE A 74 -19.15 -2.15 -14.42
N LEU A 75 -18.86 -1.00 -13.82
CA LEU A 75 -19.59 0.26 -14.06
C LEU A 75 -19.09 1.06 -15.28
N GLN A 76 -18.13 0.55 -16.03
CA GLN A 76 -17.71 1.13 -17.33
C GLN A 76 -18.78 1.00 -18.42
N TYR A 77 -19.78 0.13 -18.23
CA TYR A 77 -20.93 -0.03 -19.10
C TYR A 77 -22.13 0.60 -18.43
N GLY A 78 -22.75 1.57 -19.07
CA GLY A 78 -23.92 2.26 -18.52
C GLY A 78 -24.99 1.26 -18.03
N VAL A 79 -25.68 1.61 -16.96
CA VAL A 79 -26.68 0.76 -16.29
C VAL A 79 -27.77 0.18 -17.21
N GLU A 80 -27.91 0.70 -18.42
CA GLU A 80 -28.88 0.24 -19.42
C GLU A 80 -28.46 -1.01 -20.21
N GLU A 81 -27.18 -1.47 -20.09
CA GLU A 81 -26.67 -2.61 -20.86
C GLU A 81 -26.21 -3.82 -20.00
N LEU A 82 -26.55 -3.85 -18.72
CA LEU A 82 -26.29 -5.01 -17.87
C LEU A 82 -27.19 -6.18 -18.29
N ASN A 83 -26.64 -7.05 -19.10
CA ASN A 83 -27.29 -8.29 -19.52
C ASN A 83 -26.65 -9.51 -18.84
N GLU A 84 -27.32 -10.65 -18.90
CA GLU A 84 -26.90 -11.91 -18.31
C GLU A 84 -25.48 -12.34 -18.72
N GLN A 85 -25.05 -11.96 -19.92
CA GLN A 85 -23.73 -12.31 -20.47
C GLN A 85 -22.60 -11.54 -19.80
N LEU A 86 -22.82 -10.26 -19.43
CA LEU A 86 -21.84 -9.43 -18.70
C LEU A 86 -21.69 -9.89 -17.23
N VAL A 87 -22.79 -10.32 -16.61
CA VAL A 87 -22.77 -10.90 -15.26
C VAL A 87 -21.99 -12.22 -15.27
N GLN A 88 -22.21 -13.08 -16.25
CA GLN A 88 -21.48 -14.33 -16.43
C GLN A 88 -19.99 -14.10 -16.70
N GLU A 89 -19.63 -13.07 -17.48
CA GLU A 89 -18.25 -12.71 -17.75
C GLU A 89 -17.53 -12.16 -16.51
N ALA A 90 -18.22 -11.39 -15.67
CA ALA A 90 -17.70 -10.89 -14.41
C ALA A 90 -17.45 -12.02 -13.40
N ILE A 91 -18.37 -12.98 -13.30
CA ILE A 91 -18.21 -14.20 -12.48
C ILE A 91 -17.04 -15.04 -12.99
N ALA A 92 -16.89 -15.19 -14.31
CA ALA A 92 -15.78 -15.91 -14.92
C ALA A 92 -14.41 -15.26 -14.66
N LYS A 93 -14.38 -13.96 -14.37
CA LYS A 93 -13.20 -13.19 -13.97
C LYS A 93 -12.98 -13.17 -12.45
N GLY A 94 -13.75 -13.92 -11.67
CA GLY A 94 -13.57 -14.07 -10.22
C GLY A 94 -14.21 -12.97 -9.36
N ILE A 95 -15.12 -12.17 -9.92
CA ILE A 95 -15.84 -11.14 -9.18
C ILE A 95 -16.96 -11.78 -8.36
N ASP A 96 -17.06 -11.43 -7.07
CA ASP A 96 -18.08 -11.98 -6.16
C ASP A 96 -19.49 -11.58 -6.64
N PRO A 97 -20.39 -12.55 -6.85
CA PRO A 97 -21.77 -12.29 -7.30
C PRO A 97 -22.56 -11.38 -6.35
N SER A 98 -22.23 -11.33 -5.06
CA SER A 98 -22.92 -10.48 -4.08
C SER A 98 -22.71 -8.99 -4.38
N ILE A 99 -21.52 -8.61 -4.85
CA ILE A 99 -21.19 -7.24 -5.24
C ILE A 99 -22.03 -6.80 -6.45
N ILE A 100 -22.27 -7.71 -7.39
CA ILE A 100 -23.08 -7.45 -8.59
C ILE A 100 -24.55 -7.24 -8.19
N LEU A 101 -25.04 -8.01 -7.23
CA LEU A 101 -26.42 -7.93 -6.73
C LEU A 101 -26.66 -6.66 -5.90
N ASP A 102 -25.69 -6.20 -5.14
CA ASP A 102 -25.77 -4.97 -4.35
C ASP A 102 -25.82 -3.71 -5.25
N VAL A 103 -25.05 -3.71 -6.34
CA VAL A 103 -25.08 -2.64 -7.36
C VAL A 103 -26.45 -2.60 -8.07
N LEU A 104 -27.03 -3.77 -8.37
CA LEU A 104 -28.37 -3.88 -8.97
C LEU A 104 -29.48 -3.43 -7.97
N GLY A 105 -29.32 -3.76 -6.69
CA GLY A 105 -30.26 -3.37 -5.63
C GLY A 105 -30.27 -1.86 -5.37
N SER A 106 -29.11 -1.20 -5.37
CA SER A 106 -29.02 0.25 -5.17
C SER A 106 -29.50 1.07 -6.38
N ALA A 107 -29.35 0.55 -7.60
CA ALA A 107 -29.89 1.18 -8.82
C ALA A 107 -31.43 1.09 -8.90
N ALA A 108 -32.05 0.08 -8.30
CA ALA A 108 -33.51 -0.10 -8.27
C ALA A 108 -34.20 0.80 -7.23
N ALA A 109 -33.49 1.31 -6.22
CA ALA A 109 -34.06 2.19 -5.18
C ALA A 109 -34.29 3.63 -5.63
N GLY A 110 -33.85 4.03 -6.82
CA GLY A 110 -33.95 5.39 -7.35
C GLY A 110 -35.07 5.63 -8.39
N ALA A 111 -35.84 4.61 -8.78
CA ALA A 111 -36.94 4.78 -9.74
C ALA A 111 -38.29 4.40 -9.09
N GLU A 112 -39.20 5.34 -8.99
CA GLU A 112 -40.60 5.06 -8.66
C GLU A 112 -41.18 4.06 -9.67
N ALA A 113 -41.27 2.80 -9.30
CA ALA A 113 -41.88 1.76 -10.12
C ALA A 113 -43.35 1.62 -9.77
N VAL A 114 -44.22 2.07 -10.70
CA VAL A 114 -45.61 1.62 -10.81
C VAL A 114 -45.58 0.16 -11.27
N GLY A 115 -46.20 -0.71 -10.46
CA GLY A 115 -46.25 -2.12 -10.46
C GLY A 115 -46.34 -2.88 -11.75
N SER A 116 -45.74 -4.03 -11.72
CA SER A 116 -46.35 -5.38 -12.01
C SER A 116 -45.28 -6.44 -11.81
N GLY A 117 -45.68 -7.59 -11.22
CA GLY A 117 -44.80 -8.65 -10.84
C GLY A 117 -43.95 -9.17 -12.01
N GLY A 118 -42.70 -9.32 -11.75
CA GLY A 118 -41.69 -9.88 -12.63
C GLY A 118 -40.86 -10.91 -11.90
N ASP A 119 -40.68 -12.00 -12.56
CA ASP A 119 -40.15 -13.28 -12.13
C ASP A 119 -38.79 -13.23 -11.44
N ALA A 120 -38.63 -14.07 -10.42
CA ALA A 120 -37.37 -14.31 -9.74
C ALA A 120 -36.36 -14.95 -10.71
N PHE A 121 -35.14 -14.40 -10.78
CA PHE A 121 -34.04 -14.97 -11.52
C PHE A 121 -33.61 -16.31 -10.89
N ILE A 122 -33.69 -17.37 -11.68
CA ILE A 122 -33.16 -18.69 -11.33
C ILE A 122 -31.75 -18.77 -11.93
N ILE A 123 -30.71 -18.76 -11.08
CA ILE A 123 -29.34 -19.10 -11.51
C ILE A 123 -29.20 -20.62 -11.39
N ASP A 124 -29.06 -21.30 -12.53
CA ASP A 124 -28.82 -22.76 -12.59
C ASP A 124 -27.28 -22.99 -12.53
N PRO A 125 -26.73 -23.57 -11.44
CA PRO A 125 -25.30 -23.81 -11.37
C PRO A 125 -24.91 -25.00 -12.24
N LEU A 126 -23.95 -24.79 -13.12
CA LEU A 126 -23.41 -25.75 -14.10
C LEU A 126 -22.62 -26.93 -13.50
N PHE A 127 -22.74 -27.21 -12.20
CA PHE A 127 -22.20 -28.41 -11.58
C PHE A 127 -23.20 -28.95 -10.56
N GLY A 128 -23.71 -30.17 -10.87
CA GLY A 128 -24.78 -30.84 -10.17
C GLY A 128 -24.54 -31.12 -8.69
N PHE A 129 -25.01 -30.24 -7.85
CA PHE A 129 -25.40 -30.50 -6.48
C PHE A 129 -26.72 -29.78 -6.20
N GLY A 130 -27.71 -30.55 -5.84
CA GLY A 130 -29.05 -30.36 -5.40
C GLY A 130 -29.68 -28.95 -5.41
N GLN A 131 -30.90 -28.89 -5.96
CA GLN A 131 -31.77 -27.72 -5.90
C GLN A 131 -31.85 -27.12 -4.48
N VAL A 132 -31.39 -25.88 -4.31
CA VAL A 132 -31.75 -25.05 -3.17
C VAL A 132 -32.94 -24.21 -3.59
N THR A 133 -34.13 -24.62 -3.16
CA THR A 133 -35.36 -23.84 -3.36
C THR A 133 -35.43 -22.80 -2.23
N ALA A 134 -34.95 -21.59 -2.48
CA ALA A 134 -35.27 -20.44 -1.64
C ALA A 134 -36.58 -19.84 -2.12
N GLY A 135 -37.69 -20.29 -1.56
CA GLY A 135 -38.99 -19.76 -1.83
C GLY A 135 -39.85 -19.77 -0.56
N TYR A 136 -39.93 -18.64 0.13
CA TYR A 136 -41.07 -18.38 1.01
C TYR A 136 -42.21 -17.87 0.16
N PRO A 137 -43.42 -18.51 0.21
CA PRO A 137 -44.57 -18.01 -0.51
C PRO A 137 -45.07 -16.73 0.19
N THR A 138 -44.96 -15.60 -0.47
CA THR A 138 -45.63 -14.35 -0.09
C THR A 138 -47.05 -14.34 -0.62
N GLY A 139 -47.91 -15.14 -0.01
CA GLY A 139 -49.37 -15.03 -0.17
C GLY A 139 -49.97 -14.65 1.17
N PRO A 140 -51.07 -13.87 1.21
CA PRO A 140 -51.70 -13.52 2.48
C PRO A 140 -52.25 -14.80 3.14
N ILE A 141 -51.76 -15.09 4.35
CA ILE A 141 -52.25 -16.16 5.19
C ILE A 141 -53.56 -15.65 5.79
N SER A 142 -54.72 -16.10 5.26
CA SER A 142 -55.99 -15.90 5.91
C SER A 142 -56.19 -17.02 6.92
N PHE A 143 -56.17 -16.64 8.21
CA PHE A 143 -56.63 -17.54 9.25
C PHE A 143 -58.15 -17.56 9.26
N ALA A 144 -58.77 -18.66 8.85
CA ALA A 144 -60.17 -18.92 9.12
C ALA A 144 -60.27 -19.41 10.57
N TYR A 145 -60.88 -18.57 11.43
CA TYR A 145 -61.25 -18.95 12.80
C TYR A 145 -62.65 -19.58 12.69
N GLU A 146 -62.79 -20.89 12.78
CA GLU A 146 -64.06 -21.54 13.06
C GLU A 146 -64.35 -21.46 14.56
N ALA A 147 -65.19 -20.54 14.95
CA ALA A 147 -65.75 -20.51 16.29
C ALA A 147 -66.90 -21.53 16.36
N ASP A 148 -66.63 -22.61 17.04
CA ASP A 148 -67.67 -23.60 17.40
C ASP A 148 -68.46 -23.01 18.60
N THR A 149 -69.62 -22.41 18.31
CA THR A 149 -70.58 -21.93 19.33
C THR A 149 -71.58 -23.02 19.61
N GLN A 150 -71.32 -23.84 20.63
CA GLN A 150 -72.38 -24.63 21.21
C GLN A 150 -73.20 -23.79 22.17
N HIS A 151 -74.38 -23.39 21.73
CA HIS A 151 -75.42 -22.80 22.60
C HIS A 151 -76.06 -23.87 23.49
N LEU A 152 -75.79 -23.76 24.79
CA LEU A 152 -76.59 -24.43 25.79
C LEU A 152 -77.69 -23.45 26.26
N PHE A 153 -78.91 -23.71 25.80
CA PHE A 153 -80.09 -23.07 26.33
C PHE A 153 -80.52 -23.74 27.64
N TRP A 154 -80.62 -22.97 28.71
CA TRP A 154 -81.34 -23.37 29.89
C TRP A 154 -82.73 -22.74 29.87
N TYR A 155 -83.72 -23.58 29.86
CA TYR A 155 -85.12 -23.19 29.94
C TYR A 155 -85.48 -23.01 31.43
N VAL A 156 -86.03 -21.85 31.83
CA VAL A 156 -86.63 -21.59 33.15
C VAL A 156 -88.10 -21.37 32.92
N PRO A 157 -88.99 -22.09 33.56
CA PRO A 157 -90.42 -21.83 33.44
C PRO A 157 -90.85 -20.60 34.28
N GLU A 158 -91.75 -19.78 33.73
CA GLU A 158 -92.46 -18.74 34.48
C GLU A 158 -93.42 -19.41 35.46
N GLU A 159 -93.41 -18.97 36.68
CA GLU A 159 -94.58 -19.02 37.55
C GLU A 159 -94.94 -17.60 38.07
N THR A 160 -96.13 -17.18 37.77
CA THR A 160 -96.79 -15.98 38.24
C THR A 160 -97.27 -16.15 39.68
N GLY A 161 -96.98 -15.19 40.53
CA GLY A 161 -97.60 -15.06 41.83
C GLY A 161 -97.43 -13.68 42.43
N VAL A 162 -98.54 -12.91 42.30
CA VAL A 162 -98.71 -11.58 42.91
C VAL A 162 -98.97 -11.76 44.40
N ILE A 163 -98.25 -11.10 45.31
CA ILE A 163 -98.77 -10.68 46.63
C ILE A 163 -98.06 -9.36 47.03
N ALA A 164 -98.87 -8.56 47.69
CA ALA A 164 -98.87 -7.14 48.01
C ALA A 164 -97.75 -6.68 48.98
N GLU A 165 -97.63 -5.33 48.92
CA GLU A 165 -96.98 -4.41 49.82
C GLU A 165 -96.90 -4.77 51.34
N SER A 166 -95.73 -4.62 51.96
CA SER A 166 -95.52 -3.62 53.02
C SER A 166 -94.15 -3.87 53.73
N GLU A 167 -93.66 -2.73 54.16
CA GLU A 167 -92.64 -2.45 55.16
C GLU A 167 -91.24 -2.14 54.68
N LEU A 168 -90.90 -0.84 54.84
CA LEU A 168 -89.57 -0.30 54.86
C LEU A 168 -88.67 -1.13 55.84
N ALA A 169 -87.81 -2.00 55.29
CA ALA A 169 -86.64 -2.42 55.95
C ALA A 169 -85.48 -1.65 55.33
N SER A 170 -84.70 -1.00 56.17
CA SER A 170 -83.47 -0.38 55.79
C SER A 170 -82.64 -1.35 54.93
N GLU A 171 -82.23 -0.89 53.70
CA GLU A 171 -81.27 -1.65 52.90
C GLU A 171 -80.12 -2.04 53.77
N PRO A 172 -79.69 -3.34 53.75
CA PRO A 172 -78.48 -3.72 54.43
C PRO A 172 -77.35 -2.98 53.69
N GLU A 173 -76.57 -2.18 54.46
CA GLU A 173 -75.36 -1.58 53.94
C GLU A 173 -74.66 -2.62 53.06
N SER A 174 -74.57 -2.39 51.75
CA SER A 174 -73.86 -3.29 50.86
C SER A 174 -72.43 -3.40 51.33
N ILE A 175 -72.02 -4.60 51.68
CA ILE A 175 -70.59 -4.85 52.04
C ILE A 175 -69.78 -4.42 50.84
N PRO A 176 -68.87 -3.44 50.94
CA PRO A 176 -68.09 -2.96 49.80
C PRO A 176 -67.31 -4.11 49.19
N GLN A 177 -67.48 -4.34 47.90
CA GLN A 177 -66.76 -5.39 47.20
C GLN A 177 -65.29 -4.98 47.00
N ILE A 178 -64.37 -5.69 47.63
CA ILE A 178 -62.93 -5.41 47.48
C ILE A 178 -62.50 -5.75 46.07
N PRO A 179 -61.83 -4.82 45.33
CA PRO A 179 -61.29 -5.07 44.01
C PRO A 179 -60.44 -6.36 43.95
N GLN A 180 -60.61 -7.13 42.90
CA GLN A 180 -59.82 -8.33 42.61
C GLN A 180 -58.69 -7.98 41.65
N PHE A 181 -57.60 -8.70 41.75
CA PHE A 181 -56.49 -8.58 40.79
C PHE A 181 -56.97 -9.10 39.43
N THR A 182 -56.62 -8.37 38.37
CA THR A 182 -56.83 -8.78 36.98
C THR A 182 -55.67 -9.65 36.52
N THR A 183 -55.76 -10.20 35.31
CA THR A 183 -54.65 -10.89 34.64
C THR A 183 -53.77 -9.92 33.85
N ASN A 184 -54.03 -8.60 33.93
CA ASN A 184 -53.19 -7.61 33.26
C ASN A 184 -51.81 -7.55 33.90
N GLN A 185 -50.85 -7.06 33.15
CA GLN A 185 -49.45 -6.86 33.56
C GLN A 185 -49.07 -5.39 33.33
N ALA A 186 -48.41 -4.79 34.28
CA ALA A 186 -47.73 -3.51 34.11
C ALA A 186 -46.27 -3.79 33.76
N VAL A 187 -45.85 -3.33 32.56
CA VAL A 187 -44.49 -3.49 32.06
C VAL A 187 -43.87 -2.11 31.97
N LEU A 188 -42.68 -1.96 32.52
CA LEU A 188 -41.85 -0.77 32.39
C LEU A 188 -40.54 -1.21 31.78
N ILE A 189 -40.13 -0.57 30.69
CA ILE A 189 -38.85 -0.81 30.00
C ILE A 189 -38.16 0.53 29.86
N VAL A 190 -36.92 0.59 30.33
CA VAL A 190 -36.00 1.71 30.12
C VAL A 190 -34.82 1.24 29.27
N PHE A 191 -34.19 2.18 28.60
CA PHE A 191 -33.16 1.93 27.60
C PHE A 191 -31.88 2.61 28.02
N GLU A 192 -30.77 1.90 27.98
CA GLU A 192 -29.44 2.48 28.22
C GLU A 192 -28.99 3.39 27.09
N ASP A 193 -29.45 3.15 25.87
CA ASP A 193 -29.29 4.05 24.71
C ASP A 193 -29.79 5.47 24.99
N ALA A 194 -30.76 5.62 25.90
CA ALA A 194 -31.32 6.92 26.28
C ALA A 194 -30.50 7.63 27.37
N LEU A 195 -29.44 7.03 27.88
CA LEU A 195 -28.48 7.69 28.78
C LEU A 195 -27.71 8.77 28.02
N ALA A 196 -27.03 9.66 28.74
CA ALA A 196 -26.23 10.72 28.11
C ALA A 196 -25.00 10.18 27.33
N SER A 197 -24.53 9.00 27.72
CA SER A 197 -23.44 8.25 27.07
C SER A 197 -23.95 7.17 26.13
N GLY A 198 -25.25 6.90 26.10
CA GLY A 198 -25.86 5.85 25.30
C GLY A 198 -25.84 6.16 23.80
N ILE A 199 -25.97 5.13 23.00
CA ILE A 199 -25.93 5.18 21.53
C ILE A 199 -27.36 4.99 20.99
N PRO A 200 -28.12 6.06 20.71
CA PRO A 200 -29.50 5.93 20.25
C PRO A 200 -29.58 5.22 18.89
N ASP A 201 -30.22 4.07 18.85
CA ASP A 201 -30.41 3.25 17.63
C ASP A 201 -31.82 3.38 17.05
N SER A 202 -32.84 3.71 17.86
CA SER A 202 -34.21 3.84 17.42
C SER A 202 -34.98 5.00 18.05
N ALA A 203 -36.05 5.43 17.36
CA ALA A 203 -36.93 6.48 17.87
C ALA A 203 -37.87 5.95 18.97
N GLY A 204 -37.92 6.65 20.09
CA GLY A 204 -38.82 6.33 21.19
C GLY A 204 -38.20 5.62 22.38
N GLN A 205 -36.93 5.32 22.34
CA GLN A 205 -36.15 4.88 23.49
C GLN A 205 -36.14 5.97 24.56
N ALA A 206 -36.32 5.57 25.81
CA ALA A 206 -36.38 6.50 26.92
C ALA A 206 -35.78 5.90 28.20
N ARG A 207 -35.04 6.69 28.94
CA ARG A 207 -34.55 6.33 30.28
C ARG A 207 -35.58 6.39 31.37
N THR A 208 -36.88 6.67 31.04
CA THR A 208 -37.97 6.75 31.96
C THR A 208 -39.21 6.08 31.38
N ALA A 209 -39.75 5.12 32.12
CA ALA A 209 -40.97 4.42 31.78
C ALA A 209 -42.02 4.57 32.92
N SER A 210 -43.29 4.65 32.58
CA SER A 210 -44.37 4.77 33.60
C SER A 210 -45.54 3.87 33.26
N SER A 211 -46.16 3.31 34.29
CA SER A 211 -47.37 2.47 34.17
C SER A 211 -48.31 2.70 35.32
N SER A 212 -49.62 2.60 35.07
CA SER A 212 -50.66 2.72 36.12
C SER A 212 -51.03 1.34 36.66
N LEU A 213 -50.73 1.11 37.92
CA LEU A 213 -51.07 -0.16 38.62
C LEU A 213 -52.57 -0.30 38.92
N SER A 214 -53.35 0.79 38.80
CA SER A 214 -54.80 0.72 38.96
C SER A 214 -55.47 -0.18 37.89
N THR A 215 -54.84 -0.38 36.73
CA THR A 215 -55.30 -1.30 35.68
C THR A 215 -55.21 -2.77 36.06
N LEU A 216 -54.47 -3.08 37.13
CA LEU A 216 -54.32 -4.43 37.69
C LEU A 216 -55.47 -4.81 38.60
N LEU A 217 -56.40 -3.88 38.87
CA LEU A 217 -57.54 -4.05 39.81
C LEU A 217 -58.89 -3.97 39.02
N THR A 218 -59.83 -4.77 39.45
CA THR A 218 -61.23 -4.57 39.05
C THR A 218 -61.77 -3.30 39.67
N SER A 219 -62.72 -2.63 38.99
CA SER A 219 -63.32 -1.42 39.47
C SER A 219 -64.26 -1.71 40.67
N SER A 220 -64.22 -0.84 41.70
CA SER A 220 -65.17 -0.82 42.81
C SER A 220 -65.40 0.62 43.22
N PRO A 221 -66.64 1.17 43.11
CA PRO A 221 -66.90 2.55 43.42
C PRO A 221 -66.81 2.88 44.90
N ASP A 222 -66.98 1.87 45.81
CA ASP A 222 -67.07 2.05 47.25
C ASP A 222 -65.71 1.76 47.96
N VAL A 223 -64.64 1.39 47.18
CA VAL A 223 -63.35 1.02 47.70
C VAL A 223 -62.27 1.80 46.94
N ALA A 224 -61.46 2.53 47.68
CA ALA A 224 -60.25 3.15 47.17
C ALA A 224 -59.05 2.22 47.37
N ALA A 225 -58.13 2.18 46.40
CA ALA A 225 -56.90 1.44 46.51
C ALA A 225 -55.72 2.42 46.65
N SER A 226 -54.82 2.15 47.58
CA SER A 226 -53.57 2.88 47.72
C SER A 226 -52.39 1.93 47.67
N PHE A 227 -51.39 2.27 46.86
CA PHE A 227 -50.22 1.48 46.58
C PHE A 227 -49.01 1.99 47.38
N ALA A 228 -48.13 1.09 47.89
CA ALA A 228 -46.87 1.45 48.50
C ALA A 228 -45.86 0.31 48.36
N PHE A 229 -44.56 0.63 48.34
CA PHE A 229 -43.55 -0.39 48.48
C PHE A 229 -43.54 -1.00 49.90
N ASN A 230 -43.27 -2.27 50.00
CA ASN A 230 -43.00 -2.91 51.30
C ASN A 230 -41.48 -3.00 51.55
N THR A 231 -41.10 -3.50 52.71
CA THR A 231 -39.70 -3.53 53.19
C THR A 231 -38.93 -4.80 52.80
N ASN A 232 -39.54 -5.69 52.05
CA ASN A 232 -38.90 -6.98 51.68
C ASN A 232 -37.96 -6.82 50.49
N LEU A 233 -36.88 -6.04 50.60
CA LEU A 233 -35.92 -5.78 49.55
C LEU A 233 -35.11 -7.01 49.12
N SER A 234 -35.15 -8.09 49.87
CA SER A 234 -34.41 -9.34 49.56
C SER A 234 -34.91 -10.12 48.35
N VAL A 235 -36.06 -9.71 47.79
CA VAL A 235 -36.63 -10.30 46.56
C VAL A 235 -36.08 -9.65 45.29
N LEU A 236 -35.38 -8.51 45.40
CA LEU A 236 -34.75 -7.83 44.28
C LEU A 236 -33.51 -8.58 43.81
N PRO A 237 -33.22 -8.58 42.50
CA PRO A 237 -32.00 -9.16 41.98
C PRO A 237 -30.78 -8.36 42.46
N THR A 238 -29.63 -9.01 42.52
CA THR A 238 -28.35 -8.30 42.67
C THR A 238 -28.00 -7.71 41.32
N LEU A 239 -28.05 -6.38 41.20
CA LEU A 239 -27.64 -5.64 40.04
C LEU A 239 -26.24 -5.07 40.24
N LYS A 240 -25.54 -4.81 39.14
CA LYS A 240 -24.24 -4.15 39.13
C LYS A 240 -24.23 -2.96 38.17
N SER A 241 -23.28 -2.07 38.38
CA SER A 241 -22.95 -0.99 37.43
C SER A 241 -21.44 -0.81 37.42
N GLY A 242 -20.81 -1.04 36.28
CA GLY A 242 -19.37 -1.03 36.10
C GLY A 242 -18.64 -2.03 37.02
N GLY A 243 -19.20 -3.23 37.20
CA GLY A 243 -18.68 -4.32 38.05
C GLY A 243 -19.00 -4.19 39.55
N ILE A 244 -19.67 -3.12 40.01
CA ILE A 244 -19.94 -2.84 41.43
C ILE A 244 -21.38 -3.19 41.75
N ASP A 245 -21.57 -4.05 42.78
CA ASP A 245 -22.91 -4.41 43.28
C ASP A 245 -23.65 -3.19 43.78
N LEU A 246 -24.95 -3.06 43.46
CA LEU A 246 -25.80 -1.94 43.84
C LEU A 246 -26.50 -2.20 45.19
N ASP A 247 -26.57 -1.17 46.03
CA ASP A 247 -27.37 -1.15 47.23
C ASP A 247 -28.77 -0.61 46.96
N TYR A 248 -29.80 -1.34 47.44
CA TYR A 248 -31.19 -0.88 47.38
C TYR A 248 -31.58 -0.09 48.63
N ASN A 249 -32.17 1.07 48.41
CA ASN A 249 -32.60 1.95 49.49
C ASN A 249 -34.09 2.37 49.31
N LEU A 250 -34.93 2.12 50.30
CA LEU A 250 -36.34 2.49 50.30
C LEU A 250 -36.56 3.74 51.17
N SER A 251 -37.20 4.74 50.62
CA SER A 251 -37.56 5.97 51.33
C SER A 251 -38.46 5.69 52.54
N PRO A 252 -38.41 6.51 53.58
CA PRO A 252 -39.25 6.32 54.80
C PRO A 252 -40.77 6.35 54.56
N ASP A 253 -41.21 7.08 53.52
CA ASP A 253 -42.61 7.16 53.07
C ASP A 253 -43.02 6.00 52.16
N LYS A 254 -42.09 5.08 51.83
CA LYS A 254 -42.30 3.90 50.98
C LYS A 254 -42.75 4.25 49.55
N ARG A 255 -42.30 5.40 49.06
CA ARG A 255 -42.69 5.90 47.74
C ARG A 255 -41.55 5.82 46.72
N THR A 256 -40.32 5.81 47.18
CA THR A 256 -39.17 5.82 46.32
C THR A 256 -38.24 4.68 46.68
N LEU A 257 -37.93 3.82 45.73
CA LEU A 257 -36.95 2.76 45.78
C LEU A 257 -35.80 3.14 44.88
N THR A 258 -34.57 3.22 45.40
CA THR A 258 -33.38 3.61 44.66
C THR A 258 -32.36 2.51 44.71
N ALA A 259 -31.74 2.17 43.57
CA ALA A 259 -30.53 1.37 43.44
C ALA A 259 -29.34 2.32 43.23
N SER A 260 -28.31 2.21 44.07
CA SER A 260 -27.15 3.14 44.04
C SER A 260 -25.84 2.39 44.19
N ILE A 261 -24.77 2.94 43.64
CA ILE A 261 -23.40 2.48 43.87
C ILE A 261 -23.02 2.82 45.33
N PRO A 262 -22.48 1.87 46.12
CA PRO A 262 -22.07 2.12 47.52
C PRO A 262 -21.09 3.31 47.61
N GLY A 263 -21.54 4.41 48.23
CA GLY A 263 -20.77 5.66 48.33
C GLY A 263 -20.66 6.46 47.00
N GLY A 264 -21.39 6.06 45.96
CA GLY A 264 -21.47 6.68 44.67
C GLY A 264 -22.81 7.36 44.37
N GLY A 265 -23.19 7.41 43.10
CA GLY A 265 -24.45 7.98 42.62
C GLY A 265 -25.59 6.97 42.54
N ASP A 266 -26.78 7.50 42.32
CA ASP A 266 -27.95 6.68 42.05
C ASP A 266 -27.91 6.21 40.58
N VAL A 267 -28.24 4.93 40.38
CA VAL A 267 -28.21 4.24 39.11
C VAL A 267 -29.60 4.08 38.53
N MET A 268 -30.53 3.63 39.38
CA MET A 268 -31.92 3.43 38.98
C MET A 268 -32.89 3.81 40.14
N GLN A 269 -34.02 4.34 39.79
CA GLN A 269 -35.04 4.74 40.76
C GLN A 269 -36.44 4.31 40.31
N PHE A 270 -37.27 3.87 41.27
CA PHE A 270 -38.68 3.64 41.10
C PHE A 270 -39.43 4.59 42.00
N GLU A 271 -40.41 5.33 41.44
CA GLU A 271 -41.32 6.21 42.17
C GLU A 271 -42.73 5.67 42.05
N LEU A 272 -43.43 5.50 43.19
CA LEU A 272 -44.78 4.95 43.31
C LEU A 272 -45.69 5.94 44.00
N THR A 273 -46.69 6.48 43.27
CA THR A 273 -47.68 7.33 43.91
C THR A 273 -48.71 6.49 44.68
N ALA A 274 -49.48 7.15 45.54
CA ALA A 274 -50.56 6.50 46.29
C ALA A 274 -51.65 5.97 45.35
N GLU A 275 -51.87 6.65 44.25
CA GLU A 275 -52.88 6.33 43.21
C GLU A 275 -52.41 5.17 42.30
N GLY A 276 -51.15 4.70 42.45
CA GLY A 276 -50.61 3.57 41.72
C GLY A 276 -49.92 3.96 40.42
N GLN A 277 -49.51 5.21 40.23
CA GLN A 277 -48.60 5.53 39.13
C GLN A 277 -47.20 5.11 39.51
N LEU A 278 -46.65 4.09 38.83
CA LEU A 278 -45.29 3.62 38.99
C LEU A 278 -44.45 4.18 37.84
N THR A 279 -43.30 4.77 38.19
CA THR A 279 -42.34 5.32 37.23
C THR A 279 -40.98 4.69 37.53
N GLN A 280 -40.35 4.10 36.52
CA GLN A 280 -38.95 3.64 36.51
C GLN A 280 -38.12 4.70 35.81
N ARG A 281 -36.97 5.01 36.38
CA ARG A 281 -35.99 5.94 35.80
C ARG A 281 -34.59 5.36 35.89
N LEU A 282 -33.90 5.29 34.75
CA LEU A 282 -32.50 4.94 34.66
C LEU A 282 -31.64 6.20 34.67
N MET A 283 -30.53 6.22 35.43
CA MET A 283 -29.65 7.37 35.61
C MET A 283 -28.21 7.05 35.22
N ASP A 284 -27.84 5.77 35.26
CA ASP A 284 -26.54 5.21 34.91
C ASP A 284 -26.75 3.80 34.36
N SER A 285 -25.75 3.21 33.69
CA SER A 285 -25.83 1.85 33.15
C SER A 285 -25.85 0.76 34.21
N ILE A 286 -26.39 -0.40 33.86
CA ILE A 286 -26.47 -1.60 34.66
C ILE A 286 -25.88 -2.77 33.90
N ASP A 287 -24.87 -3.41 34.45
CA ASP A 287 -24.19 -4.54 33.81
C ASP A 287 -25.19 -5.65 33.45
N HIS A 288 -25.24 -6.03 32.18
CA HIS A 288 -26.05 -7.15 31.69
C HIS A 288 -25.32 -8.48 31.92
N PRO A 289 -26.05 -9.60 32.11
CA PRO A 289 -25.43 -10.88 32.48
C PRO A 289 -24.80 -11.63 31.31
N THR A 290 -25.14 -11.27 30.07
CA THR A 290 -24.69 -11.93 28.84
C THR A 290 -23.79 -10.96 28.09
N ALA A 291 -22.50 -11.32 27.90
CA ALA A 291 -21.58 -10.57 27.06
C ALA A 291 -21.71 -11.09 25.64
N ASP A 292 -22.46 -10.39 24.80
CA ASP A 292 -22.61 -10.71 23.38
C ASP A 292 -22.59 -9.41 22.53
N SER A 293 -23.34 -9.25 21.55
CA SER A 293 -23.45 -8.01 20.76
C SER A 293 -24.90 -7.78 20.40
N ASP A 294 -25.83 -8.23 21.27
CA ASP A 294 -27.26 -8.13 21.08
C ASP A 294 -27.85 -6.94 21.84
N ASP A 295 -27.86 -5.79 21.21
CA ASP A 295 -28.50 -4.55 21.66
C ASP A 295 -30.01 -4.69 21.97
N SER A 296 -30.62 -5.81 21.61
CA SER A 296 -32.01 -6.12 21.92
C SER A 296 -32.19 -6.92 23.22
N GLU A 297 -31.11 -7.35 23.87
CA GLU A 297 -31.18 -8.02 25.15
C GLU A 297 -31.78 -7.09 26.21
N TRP A 298 -32.58 -7.64 27.07
CA TRP A 298 -33.10 -6.89 28.18
C TRP A 298 -33.21 -7.72 29.44
N MET A 299 -32.63 -7.17 30.49
CA MET A 299 -32.76 -7.69 31.83
C MET A 299 -34.16 -7.46 32.38
N ARG A 300 -34.82 -8.49 32.89
CA ARG A 300 -36.19 -8.43 33.44
C ARG A 300 -36.21 -8.87 34.88
N PHE A 301 -37.00 -8.19 35.72
CA PHE A 301 -37.23 -8.59 37.08
C PHE A 301 -38.64 -8.20 37.56
N ASP A 302 -39.20 -9.04 38.46
CA ASP A 302 -40.57 -8.90 38.98
C ASP A 302 -40.57 -8.05 40.26
N LEU A 303 -41.25 -6.88 40.17
CA LEU A 303 -41.44 -5.99 41.32
C LEU A 303 -42.71 -6.28 42.12
N SER A 304 -43.59 -7.18 41.67
CA SER A 304 -44.92 -7.39 42.19
C SER A 304 -44.92 -7.68 43.70
N SER A 305 -43.98 -8.52 44.17
CA SER A 305 -43.82 -8.91 45.55
C SER A 305 -43.40 -7.78 46.52
N LEU A 306 -42.94 -6.66 45.96
CA LEU A 306 -42.54 -5.45 46.67
C LEU A 306 -43.66 -4.45 46.85
N ILE A 307 -44.82 -4.64 46.18
CA ILE A 307 -45.87 -3.64 46.13
C ILE A 307 -47.09 -4.17 46.87
N ASP A 308 -47.44 -3.47 47.92
CA ASP A 308 -48.67 -3.69 48.69
C ASP A 308 -49.77 -2.74 48.24
N VAL A 309 -50.96 -3.26 48.11
CA VAL A 309 -52.18 -2.53 47.83
C VAL A 309 -53.08 -2.53 49.06
N THR A 310 -53.35 -1.39 49.65
CA THR A 310 -54.27 -1.22 50.76
C THR A 310 -55.61 -0.75 50.24
N PHE A 311 -56.63 -1.50 50.47
CA PHE A 311 -58.03 -1.20 50.15
C PHE A 311 -58.72 -0.51 51.33
N THR A 312 -59.30 0.66 51.08
CA THR A 312 -60.00 1.45 52.06
C THR A 312 -61.43 1.72 51.62
N ARG A 313 -62.39 1.75 52.57
CA ARG A 313 -63.74 2.13 52.28
C ARG A 313 -63.80 3.63 51.89
N ALA A 314 -64.39 3.96 50.74
CA ALA A 314 -64.38 5.32 50.22
C ALA A 314 -65.18 6.30 51.10
N SER A 315 -66.21 5.82 51.88
CA SER A 315 -67.05 6.63 52.69
C SER A 315 -66.43 7.17 53.98
N ASP A 316 -65.55 6.41 54.66
CA ASP A 316 -64.93 6.70 55.95
C ASP A 316 -63.43 6.51 56.06
N GLY A 317 -62.79 6.01 54.98
CA GLY A 317 -61.36 5.74 54.96
C GLY A 317 -60.90 4.51 55.77
N ALA A 318 -61.86 3.69 56.26
CA ALA A 318 -61.50 2.50 57.00
C ALA A 318 -60.74 1.49 56.14
N VAL A 319 -59.61 0.99 56.64
CA VAL A 319 -58.83 -0.09 55.96
C VAL A 319 -59.66 -1.37 55.99
N LEU A 320 -59.92 -1.91 54.80
CA LEU A 320 -60.65 -3.15 54.57
C LEU A 320 -59.70 -4.33 54.51
N GLU A 321 -58.65 -4.20 53.73
CA GLU A 321 -57.64 -5.26 53.51
C GLU A 321 -56.36 -4.66 52.94
N SER A 322 -55.25 -5.36 53.12
CA SER A 322 -54.01 -5.08 52.42
C SER A 322 -53.48 -6.38 51.82
N ARG A 323 -53.09 -6.36 50.55
CA ARG A 323 -52.56 -7.50 49.76
C ARG A 323 -51.36 -7.08 49.00
N THR A 324 -50.39 -7.99 48.88
CA THR A 324 -49.27 -7.84 47.94
C THR A 324 -49.74 -8.23 46.53
N LEU A 325 -49.23 -7.56 45.49
CA LEU A 325 -49.53 -7.88 44.08
C LEU A 325 -49.14 -9.33 43.76
N PRO A 326 -49.94 -10.00 42.91
CA PRO A 326 -49.57 -11.36 42.44
C PRO A 326 -48.30 -11.33 41.57
N ALA A 327 -47.53 -12.42 41.64
CA ALA A 327 -46.28 -12.52 40.88
C ALA A 327 -46.45 -12.21 39.37
N ASN A 328 -45.47 -11.55 38.78
CA ASN A 328 -45.46 -11.07 37.38
C ASN A 328 -46.57 -10.06 37.06
N ALA A 329 -47.23 -9.45 38.01
CA ALA A 329 -48.17 -8.35 37.77
C ALA A 329 -47.45 -7.04 37.38
N VAL A 330 -46.24 -6.83 37.89
CA VAL A 330 -45.37 -5.67 37.59
C VAL A 330 -43.97 -6.16 37.21
N VAL A 331 -43.59 -5.95 35.95
CA VAL A 331 -42.29 -6.33 35.43
C VAL A 331 -41.53 -5.07 35.02
N ALA A 332 -40.34 -4.92 35.57
CA ALA A 332 -39.38 -3.91 35.12
C ALA A 332 -38.37 -4.54 34.14
N GLY A 333 -37.93 -3.78 33.20
CA GLY A 333 -36.90 -4.17 32.21
C GLY A 333 -35.91 -3.04 31.98
N ILE A 334 -34.72 -3.42 31.65
CA ILE A 334 -33.63 -2.52 31.20
C ILE A 334 -33.10 -3.15 29.93
N GLN A 335 -33.09 -2.40 28.86
CA GLN A 335 -32.50 -2.84 27.59
C GLN A 335 -31.09 -2.32 27.52
N ASP A 336 -30.22 -3.17 27.00
CA ASP A 336 -28.79 -2.98 26.87
C ASP A 336 -28.41 -1.94 25.82
N ASP A 337 -27.17 -1.48 25.82
CA ASP A 337 -26.55 -0.57 24.86
C ASP A 337 -25.12 -1.01 24.55
N VAL A 338 -24.93 -1.65 23.42
CA VAL A 338 -23.65 -2.24 23.01
C VAL A 338 -22.71 -1.22 22.37
N PRO A 339 -21.39 -1.37 22.48
CA PRO A 339 -20.42 -0.45 21.90
C PRO A 339 -20.44 -0.51 20.37
N ILE A 340 -20.05 0.58 19.72
CA ILE A 340 -19.86 0.64 18.26
C ILE A 340 -18.41 1.00 17.93
N ALA A 341 -17.67 0.01 17.46
CA ALA A 341 -16.33 0.25 16.92
C ALA A 341 -16.41 0.89 15.53
N ARG A 342 -15.65 1.96 15.31
CA ARG A 342 -15.48 2.60 14.01
C ARG A 342 -14.00 2.88 13.76
N ALA A 343 -13.59 2.67 12.52
CA ALA A 343 -12.25 3.00 12.07
C ALA A 343 -12.29 3.70 10.71
N GLN A 344 -11.47 4.72 10.56
CA GLN A 344 -11.27 5.44 9.31
C GLN A 344 -9.78 5.54 9.04
N LEU A 345 -9.38 5.60 7.78
CA LEU A 345 -7.98 5.84 7.42
C LEU A 345 -7.65 7.31 7.65
N THR A 346 -6.45 7.57 8.15
CA THR A 346 -5.87 8.92 8.15
C THR A 346 -5.30 9.23 6.75
N ASN A 347 -4.71 10.41 6.59
CA ASN A 347 -3.98 10.77 5.37
C ASN A 347 -2.50 10.37 5.43
N ASN A 348 -2.09 9.60 6.42
CA ASN A 348 -0.72 9.14 6.57
C ASN A 348 -0.51 7.83 5.81
N GLU A 349 0.71 7.63 5.39
CA GLU A 349 1.22 6.39 4.79
C GLU A 349 2.54 6.02 5.45
N ILE A 350 2.95 4.79 5.26
CA ILE A 350 4.24 4.26 5.63
C ILE A 350 4.99 4.00 4.34
N LEU A 351 6.07 4.71 4.14
CA LEU A 351 6.95 4.59 3.02
C LEU A 351 8.30 4.08 3.54
N LEU A 352 8.76 2.95 3.03
CA LEU A 352 10.06 2.38 3.32
C LEU A 352 10.87 2.44 2.04
N ASP A 353 12.05 3.04 2.12
CA ASP A 353 13.05 3.09 1.07
C ASP A 353 14.11 2.03 1.37
N GLU A 354 14.52 1.26 0.37
CA GLU A 354 15.57 0.24 0.49
C GLU A 354 16.96 0.85 0.62
N THR A 355 17.11 2.11 0.26
CA THR A 355 18.37 2.84 0.37
C THR A 355 18.85 2.94 1.82
N ALA A 356 19.93 2.28 2.17
CA ALA A 356 20.47 2.26 3.52
C ALA A 356 21.02 3.62 3.94
N GLY A 357 20.32 4.32 4.86
CA GLY A 357 20.77 5.53 5.54
C GLY A 357 20.45 6.84 4.82
N VAL A 358 20.71 7.96 5.51
CA VAL A 358 20.43 9.30 4.98
C VAL A 358 21.33 9.60 3.78
N LYS A 359 20.82 9.54 2.57
CA LYS A 359 21.52 10.03 1.37
C LYS A 359 21.46 11.55 1.30
N VAL A 360 22.62 12.19 1.44
CA VAL A 360 22.73 13.66 1.29
C VAL A 360 22.52 14.04 -0.16
N GLY A 361 21.39 14.69 -0.45
CA GLY A 361 21.07 15.21 -1.78
C GLY A 361 20.05 14.38 -2.56
N ASP A 362 19.47 13.38 -1.94
CA ASP A 362 18.33 12.67 -2.46
C ASP A 362 17.12 13.60 -2.52
N ALA A 363 16.36 13.55 -3.64
CA ALA A 363 15.16 14.34 -3.79
C ALA A 363 14.05 13.87 -2.85
N ASP A 364 14.20 12.66 -2.32
CA ASP A 364 13.25 11.97 -1.48
C ASP A 364 13.65 11.83 -0.01
N ALA A 365 14.64 12.59 0.42
CA ALA A 365 15.20 12.64 1.78
C ALA A 365 14.18 12.90 2.92
N ALA A 366 12.89 12.81 2.67
CA ALA A 366 11.82 13.05 3.64
C ALA A 366 11.17 11.75 4.17
N ASN A 367 11.52 10.61 3.62
CA ASN A 367 10.76 9.38 3.86
C ASN A 367 11.35 8.55 5.00
N ASP A 368 11.80 7.39 4.77
CA ASP A 368 12.13 6.54 5.92
C ASP A 368 13.61 6.52 6.30
N ASP A 369 14.40 7.46 5.90
CA ASP A 369 15.85 7.53 6.17
C ASP A 369 16.29 6.84 7.47
N TYR A 370 16.23 5.52 7.50
CA TYR A 370 16.57 4.75 8.68
C TYR A 370 18.05 4.83 8.98
N ASN A 371 18.39 5.48 10.09
CA ASN A 371 19.75 5.49 10.59
C ASN A 371 19.95 4.45 11.70
N PRO A 372 20.57 3.29 11.42
CA PRO A 372 20.70 2.18 12.38
C PRO A 372 21.57 2.53 13.61
N THR A 373 22.28 3.66 13.59
CA THR A 373 23.12 4.09 14.72
C THR A 373 22.36 4.99 15.72
N THR A 374 21.26 5.60 15.30
CA THR A 374 20.51 6.58 16.10
C THR A 374 19.07 6.17 16.36
N THR A 375 18.49 5.30 15.54
CA THR A 375 17.10 4.86 15.64
C THR A 375 17.04 3.46 16.27
N ALA A 376 16.24 3.29 17.33
CA ALA A 376 16.06 2.00 17.98
C ALA A 376 15.05 1.16 17.20
N ASP A 377 15.41 -0.07 16.85
CA ASP A 377 14.51 -1.03 16.22
C ASP A 377 13.44 -1.50 17.23
N PRO A 378 12.12 -1.25 16.96
CA PRO A 378 11.03 -1.69 17.84
C PRO A 378 10.89 -3.21 17.86
N PHE A 379 11.43 -3.93 16.88
CA PHE A 379 11.43 -5.40 16.80
C PHE A 379 12.61 -6.03 17.56
N ASN A 380 13.53 -5.23 18.15
CA ASN A 380 14.70 -5.68 18.92
C ASN A 380 15.57 -6.70 18.15
N ASN A 381 15.74 -6.55 16.87
CA ASN A 381 16.46 -7.44 15.95
C ASN A 381 15.95 -8.89 15.94
N ILE A 382 14.67 -9.12 16.30
CA ILE A 382 14.09 -10.48 16.28
C ILE A 382 14.11 -11.07 14.87
N TYR A 383 13.88 -10.23 13.85
CA TYR A 383 13.78 -10.64 12.45
C TYR A 383 15.04 -10.36 11.64
N GLY A 384 16.01 -9.65 12.17
CA GLY A 384 17.25 -9.24 11.52
C GLY A 384 17.58 -7.78 11.81
N ARG A 385 18.57 -7.26 11.07
CA ARG A 385 18.88 -5.82 11.06
C ARG A 385 18.07 -5.18 9.92
N PRO A 386 17.25 -4.18 10.20
CA PRO A 386 16.48 -3.52 9.14
C PRO A 386 17.36 -2.69 8.22
N ILE A 387 16.96 -2.61 6.95
CA ILE A 387 17.45 -1.68 5.93
C ILE A 387 16.58 -0.42 5.90
N GLY A 388 15.25 -0.57 6.02
CA GLY A 388 14.25 0.49 6.17
C GLY A 388 13.45 0.34 7.47
N LEU A 389 13.02 1.46 8.09
CA LEU A 389 12.21 1.43 9.32
C LEU A 389 11.38 2.70 9.51
N VAL A 390 10.07 2.51 9.56
CA VAL A 390 9.12 3.54 9.99
C VAL A 390 8.49 3.15 11.32
N GLN A 391 8.39 4.10 12.27
CA GLN A 391 7.84 3.86 13.60
C GLN A 391 6.75 4.87 13.94
N ASN A 392 5.82 4.43 14.80
CA ASN A 392 4.75 5.27 15.36
C ASN A 392 3.86 5.93 14.29
N ALA A 393 3.73 5.31 13.12
CA ALA A 393 2.79 5.76 12.12
C ALA A 393 1.36 5.60 12.63
N ASN A 394 0.54 6.61 12.43
CA ASN A 394 -0.88 6.58 12.77
C ASN A 394 -1.71 6.54 11.49
N LEU A 395 -2.09 5.34 11.07
CA LEU A 395 -2.89 5.10 9.86
C LEU A 395 -4.40 5.11 10.13
N LEU A 396 -4.80 5.04 11.43
CA LEU A 396 -6.20 4.87 11.82
C LEU A 396 -6.68 6.05 12.67
N ASP A 397 -7.90 6.50 12.38
CA ASP A 397 -8.69 7.34 13.26
C ASP A 397 -9.88 6.53 13.79
N THR A 398 -9.88 6.26 15.09
CA THR A 398 -10.93 5.54 15.82
C THR A 398 -11.74 6.45 16.74
N SER A 399 -11.52 7.75 16.66
CA SER A 399 -12.14 8.77 17.54
C SER A 399 -13.67 8.85 17.45
N THR A 400 -14.24 8.28 16.40
CA THR A 400 -15.70 8.19 16.19
C THR A 400 -16.33 6.92 16.75
N SER A 401 -15.53 6.03 17.37
CA SER A 401 -16.06 4.87 18.10
C SER A 401 -16.84 5.34 19.34
N GLU A 402 -17.92 4.64 19.64
CA GLU A 402 -18.80 4.92 20.77
C GLU A 402 -18.81 3.72 21.69
N MET A 403 -18.72 3.95 23.01
CA MET A 403 -18.63 2.89 24.02
C MET A 403 -19.95 2.59 24.71
N GLY A 404 -21.02 3.33 24.33
CA GLY A 404 -22.34 3.11 24.89
C GLY A 404 -22.52 3.60 26.32
N GLY A 405 -23.62 3.15 26.93
CA GLY A 405 -23.97 3.38 28.33
C GLY A 405 -22.90 2.88 29.27
N ASP A 406 -22.33 1.74 28.99
CA ASP A 406 -21.34 0.99 29.77
C ASP A 406 -19.88 1.41 29.54
N TYR A 407 -19.64 2.65 29.18
CA TYR A 407 -18.32 3.20 28.85
C TYR A 407 -17.28 3.16 29.99
N LYS A 408 -17.72 2.96 31.26
CA LYS A 408 -16.83 2.91 32.41
C LYS A 408 -15.96 1.65 32.32
N ASN A 409 -14.62 1.83 32.33
CA ASN A 409 -13.66 0.75 32.11
C ASN A 409 -13.72 0.09 30.73
N ALA A 410 -14.43 0.66 29.77
CA ALA A 410 -14.41 0.21 28.40
C ALA A 410 -13.00 0.25 27.82
N THR A 411 -12.71 -0.65 26.92
CA THR A 411 -11.39 -0.78 26.28
C THR A 411 -11.51 -0.80 24.78
N MET A 412 -10.48 -0.26 24.11
CA MET A 412 -10.34 -0.39 22.66
C MET A 412 -9.03 -1.11 22.36
N THR A 413 -9.10 -2.14 21.53
CA THR A 413 -7.93 -2.89 21.10
C THR A 413 -7.79 -2.87 19.59
N HIS A 414 -6.54 -2.95 19.13
CA HIS A 414 -6.17 -2.86 17.72
C HIS A 414 -5.29 -4.04 17.37
N LEU A 415 -5.64 -4.78 16.32
CA LEU A 415 -4.91 -5.95 15.86
C LEU A 415 -4.70 -5.90 14.34
N LEU A 416 -3.63 -6.52 13.89
CA LEU A 416 -3.39 -6.79 12.47
C LEU A 416 -4.08 -8.09 12.06
N LYS A 417 -4.60 -8.12 10.84
CA LYS A 417 -5.20 -9.30 10.24
C LYS A 417 -4.66 -9.50 8.83
N ILE A 418 -4.22 -10.71 8.52
CA ILE A 418 -3.89 -11.10 7.16
C ILE A 418 -5.20 -11.45 6.45
N THR A 419 -5.48 -10.74 5.35
CA THR A 419 -6.65 -11.02 4.48
C THR A 419 -6.31 -11.99 3.36
N ASP A 420 -5.05 -11.95 2.88
CA ASP A 420 -4.50 -12.91 1.93
C ASP A 420 -3.05 -13.21 2.33
N ALA A 421 -2.71 -14.49 2.49
CA ALA A 421 -1.37 -14.91 2.87
C ALA A 421 -0.33 -14.75 1.75
N VAL A 422 -0.76 -14.61 0.50
CA VAL A 422 0.11 -14.30 -0.64
C VAL A 422 0.25 -12.79 -0.73
N SER A 423 1.41 -12.24 -0.43
CA SER A 423 1.62 -10.77 -0.45
C SER A 423 1.48 -10.16 -1.85
N GLY A 424 1.76 -10.92 -2.90
CA GLY A 424 1.90 -10.42 -4.28
C GLY A 424 3.29 -9.89 -4.58
N LEU A 425 4.16 -9.78 -3.58
CA LEU A 425 5.53 -9.31 -3.68
C LEU A 425 6.50 -10.48 -3.87
N GLN A 426 7.70 -10.17 -4.36
CA GLN A 426 8.82 -11.11 -4.52
C GLN A 426 10.09 -10.44 -4.01
N THR A 427 11.07 -11.22 -3.62
CA THR A 427 12.44 -10.73 -3.42
C THR A 427 13.10 -10.44 -4.77
N SER A 428 14.21 -9.69 -4.79
CA SER A 428 14.98 -9.36 -6.01
C SER A 428 15.35 -10.61 -6.82
N ASP A 429 15.60 -11.76 -6.17
CA ASP A 429 15.87 -13.03 -6.86
C ASP A 429 14.60 -13.73 -7.42
N GLY A 430 13.41 -13.11 -7.25
CA GLY A 430 12.13 -13.61 -7.72
C GLY A 430 11.46 -14.64 -6.81
N THR A 431 11.92 -14.84 -5.58
CA THR A 431 11.26 -15.73 -4.62
C THR A 431 9.99 -15.08 -4.07
N PRO A 432 8.80 -15.72 -4.17
CA PRO A 432 7.56 -15.14 -3.65
C PRO A 432 7.60 -14.89 -2.14
N ILE A 433 7.10 -13.74 -1.70
CA ILE A 433 6.97 -13.37 -0.29
C ILE A 433 5.58 -13.72 0.19
N ASN A 434 5.49 -14.54 1.25
CA ASN A 434 4.23 -14.91 1.90
C ASN A 434 4.12 -14.26 3.27
N LEU A 435 2.88 -13.94 3.69
CA LEU A 435 2.57 -13.30 4.96
C LEU A 435 2.31 -14.33 6.06
N PHE A 436 2.86 -14.11 7.24
CA PHE A 436 2.68 -14.95 8.41
C PHE A 436 2.35 -14.09 9.65
N LEU A 437 1.31 -14.49 10.38
CA LEU A 437 1.00 -13.91 11.68
C LEU A 437 1.82 -14.62 12.77
N GLU A 438 2.70 -13.89 13.40
CA GLU A 438 3.59 -14.39 14.43
C GLU A 438 2.86 -14.48 15.79
N SER A 439 3.38 -15.30 16.71
CA SER A 439 2.77 -15.50 18.04
C SER A 439 2.73 -14.25 18.92
N ASN A 440 3.52 -13.23 18.60
CA ASN A 440 3.55 -11.92 19.28
C ASN A 440 2.62 -10.88 18.65
N GLY A 441 1.85 -11.25 17.61
CA GLY A 441 0.93 -10.37 16.88
C GLY A 441 1.55 -9.60 15.72
N ASP A 442 2.86 -9.76 15.46
CA ASP A 442 3.49 -9.17 14.27
C ASP A 442 3.03 -9.91 13.01
N ILE A 443 2.96 -9.22 11.89
CA ILE A 443 2.90 -9.84 10.56
C ILE A 443 4.30 -9.77 9.95
N THR A 444 4.81 -10.92 9.48
CA THR A 444 6.07 -10.97 8.72
C THR A 444 5.81 -11.37 7.27
N GLY A 445 6.47 -10.67 6.34
CA GLY A 445 6.63 -11.13 4.96
C GLY A 445 7.91 -11.97 4.86
N ARG A 446 7.81 -13.23 4.42
CA ARG A 446 8.96 -14.16 4.33
C ARG A 446 9.12 -14.72 2.93
N ALA A 447 10.36 -14.85 2.48
CA ALA A 447 10.69 -15.43 1.17
C ALA A 447 10.43 -16.95 1.16
N GLY A 448 9.19 -17.35 0.82
CA GLY A 448 8.75 -18.74 0.78
C GLY A 448 8.06 -19.19 2.08
N ASP A 449 8.72 -20.06 2.87
CA ASP A 449 8.12 -20.73 4.03
C ASP A 449 8.25 -19.94 5.34
N VAL A 450 7.44 -20.31 6.35
CA VAL A 450 7.42 -19.70 7.69
C VAL A 450 8.79 -19.72 8.41
N GLY A 451 9.68 -20.64 8.07
CA GLY A 451 11.05 -20.72 8.63
C GLY A 451 12.08 -19.88 7.88
N ALA A 452 11.73 -19.25 6.77
CA ALA A 452 12.63 -18.42 6.00
C ALA A 452 12.92 -17.07 6.70
N PRO A 453 14.01 -16.38 6.38
CA PRO A 453 14.24 -15.01 6.85
C PRO A 453 13.06 -14.10 6.54
N ALA A 454 12.76 -13.17 7.42
CA ALA A 454 11.78 -12.13 7.15
C ALA A 454 12.40 -11.11 6.17
N VAL A 455 11.62 -10.72 5.18
CA VAL A 455 11.92 -9.61 4.26
C VAL A 455 11.42 -8.30 4.87
N PHE A 456 10.25 -8.34 5.53
CA PHE A 456 9.72 -7.23 6.31
C PHE A 456 8.92 -7.74 7.51
N ALA A 457 8.67 -6.85 8.48
CA ALA A 457 7.78 -7.10 9.62
C ALA A 457 6.92 -5.87 9.91
N ILE A 458 5.68 -6.11 10.33
CA ILE A 458 4.69 -5.09 10.66
C ILE A 458 4.19 -5.36 12.06
N ARG A 459 4.20 -4.35 12.93
CA ARG A 459 3.69 -4.38 14.30
C ARG A 459 2.67 -3.27 14.53
N MET A 460 1.56 -3.62 15.13
CA MET A 460 0.58 -2.64 15.63
C MET A 460 0.60 -2.63 17.16
N ASN A 461 0.58 -1.44 17.73
CA ASN A 461 0.40 -1.29 19.16
C ASN A 461 -1.10 -1.51 19.50
N PRO A 462 -1.45 -2.53 20.30
CA PRO A 462 -2.84 -2.85 20.55
C PRO A 462 -3.61 -1.75 21.31
N ASN A 463 -2.92 -0.85 22.00
CA ASN A 463 -3.55 0.19 22.81
C ASN A 463 -3.63 1.57 22.14
N THR A 464 -2.78 1.83 21.13
CA THR A 464 -2.65 3.16 20.52
C THR A 464 -2.87 3.16 19.01
N SER A 465 -3.09 2.01 18.40
CA SER A 465 -3.15 1.81 16.94
C SER A 465 -1.90 2.23 16.15
N SER A 466 -0.84 2.68 16.82
CA SER A 466 0.38 3.06 16.12
C SER A 466 1.05 1.85 15.49
N ILE A 467 1.55 2.03 14.26
CA ILE A 467 2.16 0.98 13.46
C ILE A 467 3.65 1.25 13.33
N ALA A 468 4.43 0.18 13.38
CA ALA A 468 5.83 0.15 12.99
C ALA A 468 6.00 -0.88 11.88
N VAL A 469 6.77 -0.53 10.85
CA VAL A 469 7.15 -1.43 9.77
C VAL A 469 8.66 -1.38 9.62
N ALA A 470 9.28 -2.55 9.49
CA ALA A 470 10.71 -2.67 9.22
C ALA A 470 10.92 -3.58 8.02
N GLN A 471 11.81 -3.19 7.12
CA GLN A 471 12.27 -3.96 5.99
C GLN A 471 13.66 -4.54 6.27
N TYR A 472 13.91 -5.79 5.91
CA TYR A 472 15.13 -6.54 6.20
C TYR A 472 15.82 -7.09 4.96
N GLY A 473 15.17 -7.01 3.81
CA GLY A 473 15.70 -7.45 2.52
C GLY A 473 14.95 -6.79 1.39
N SER A 474 15.56 -6.75 0.22
CA SER A 474 15.02 -6.10 -0.95
C SER A 474 13.79 -6.81 -1.52
N ILE A 475 12.93 -6.03 -2.14
CA ILE A 475 11.65 -6.44 -2.73
C ILE A 475 11.68 -6.05 -4.21
N LYS A 476 11.48 -7.04 -5.08
CA LYS A 476 11.50 -6.84 -6.52
C LYS A 476 10.45 -5.86 -7.01
N GLN A 477 10.87 -4.83 -7.72
CA GLN A 477 10.05 -3.87 -8.44
C GLN A 477 9.93 -4.27 -9.92
N PHE A 478 9.14 -3.54 -10.72
CA PHE A 478 8.81 -3.96 -12.08
C PHE A 478 9.32 -3.01 -13.16
N ASP A 479 9.62 -1.75 -12.85
CA ASP A 479 10.12 -0.77 -13.82
C ASP A 479 11.65 -0.63 -13.72
N THR A 480 12.36 -1.43 -14.46
CA THR A 480 13.83 -1.46 -14.52
C THR A 480 14.51 -0.18 -15.04
N ASN A 481 13.77 0.91 -15.19
CA ASN A 481 14.29 2.23 -15.59
C ASN A 481 14.03 3.30 -14.51
N SER A 482 13.42 2.94 -13.40
CA SER A 482 13.14 3.84 -12.28
C SER A 482 13.70 3.19 -11.02
N HIS A 483 14.57 3.86 -10.32
CA HIS A 483 15.15 3.40 -9.06
C HIS A 483 14.33 3.83 -7.83
N ASP A 484 13.08 4.21 -8.04
CA ASP A 484 12.24 4.89 -7.06
C ASP A 484 10.76 4.54 -7.31
N GLU A 485 10.51 3.32 -7.78
CA GLU A 485 9.14 2.84 -7.88
C GLU A 485 8.70 2.12 -6.63
N ALA A 486 7.39 2.14 -6.42
CA ALA A 486 6.77 1.68 -5.21
C ALA A 486 5.89 0.43 -5.41
N VAL A 487 5.96 -0.49 -4.46
CA VAL A 487 5.02 -1.61 -4.31
C VAL A 487 4.37 -1.56 -2.94
N ASP A 488 3.17 -2.13 -2.78
CA ASP A 488 2.44 -2.13 -1.51
C ASP A 488 1.72 -3.45 -1.21
N LEU A 489 1.03 -3.49 -0.07
CA LEU A 489 0.29 -4.66 0.41
C LEU A 489 -1.23 -4.53 0.22
N THR A 490 -1.69 -3.81 -0.82
CA THR A 490 -3.12 -3.62 -1.11
C THR A 490 -3.89 -4.94 -1.10
N GLY A 491 -4.97 -4.99 -0.30
CA GLY A 491 -5.85 -6.15 -0.18
C GLY A 491 -5.26 -7.34 0.58
N ARG A 492 -4.09 -7.19 1.22
CA ARG A 492 -3.39 -8.28 1.92
C ARG A 492 -3.48 -8.18 3.43
N ILE A 493 -3.59 -6.97 3.96
CA ILE A 493 -3.57 -6.68 5.39
C ILE A 493 -4.70 -5.73 5.73
N SER A 494 -5.41 -6.04 6.82
CA SER A 494 -6.39 -5.17 7.46
C SER A 494 -6.00 -4.90 8.91
N ALA A 495 -6.50 -3.79 9.45
CA ALA A 495 -6.57 -3.55 10.89
C ALA A 495 -7.96 -3.90 11.39
N VAL A 496 -8.03 -4.54 12.55
CA VAL A 496 -9.26 -4.82 13.28
C VAL A 496 -9.25 -4.00 14.55
N VAL A 497 -10.26 -3.18 14.72
CA VAL A 497 -10.50 -2.38 15.92
C VAL A 497 -11.66 -3.00 16.66
N THR A 498 -11.46 -3.37 17.93
CA THR A 498 -12.50 -3.94 18.79
C THR A 498 -12.73 -3.01 19.97
N ALA A 499 -13.95 -2.50 20.10
CA ALA A 499 -14.46 -1.83 21.28
C ALA A 499 -15.09 -2.88 22.18
N LYS A 500 -14.77 -2.82 23.47
CA LYS A 500 -15.33 -3.66 24.52
C LYS A 500 -15.71 -2.78 25.70
N ASP A 501 -16.96 -2.86 26.13
CA ASP A 501 -17.45 -2.09 27.28
C ASP A 501 -17.20 -2.74 28.64
N SER A 502 -17.86 -2.25 29.70
CA SER A 502 -17.53 -2.66 31.06
C SER A 502 -18.15 -3.98 31.49
N ASP A 503 -19.23 -4.42 30.92
CA ASP A 503 -19.90 -5.70 31.21
C ASP A 503 -19.48 -6.80 30.21
N GLY A 504 -18.84 -6.43 29.11
CA GLY A 504 -18.11 -7.36 28.28
C GLY A 504 -18.60 -7.46 26.84
N ASP A 505 -19.54 -6.63 26.43
CA ASP A 505 -20.01 -6.59 25.04
C ASP A 505 -18.96 -6.06 24.10
N GLU A 506 -18.93 -6.62 22.90
CA GLU A 506 -17.88 -6.35 21.94
C GLU A 506 -18.45 -5.98 20.55
N SER A 507 -17.89 -4.94 19.96
CA SER A 507 -18.09 -4.60 18.58
C SER A 507 -16.76 -4.47 17.85
N SER A 508 -16.70 -4.86 16.59
CA SER A 508 -15.47 -4.81 15.83
C SER A 508 -15.68 -4.16 14.45
N ALA A 509 -14.70 -3.36 14.05
CA ALA A 509 -14.61 -2.78 12.71
C ALA A 509 -13.30 -3.23 12.06
N GLU A 510 -13.37 -3.67 10.80
CA GLU A 510 -12.22 -4.06 9.99
C GLU A 510 -12.01 -3.05 8.87
N ILE A 511 -10.75 -2.63 8.66
CA ILE A 511 -10.41 -1.68 7.61
C ILE A 511 -9.11 -2.11 6.92
N PRO A 512 -9.07 -2.18 5.58
CA PRO A 512 -7.84 -2.47 4.83
C PRO A 512 -6.82 -1.34 5.02
N ILE A 513 -5.56 -1.71 5.32
CA ILE A 513 -4.44 -0.78 5.51
C ILE A 513 -3.25 -1.06 4.60
N GLY A 514 -3.26 -2.19 3.86
CA GLY A 514 -2.12 -2.64 3.07
C GLY A 514 -1.67 -1.62 2.01
N GLN A 515 -2.60 -0.86 1.43
CA GLN A 515 -2.31 0.20 0.46
C GLN A 515 -1.55 1.41 1.06
N LEU A 516 -1.43 1.48 2.36
CA LEU A 516 -0.71 2.54 3.08
C LEU A 516 0.66 2.07 3.56
N ILE A 517 1.06 0.84 3.23
CA ILE A 517 2.38 0.26 3.55
C ILE A 517 3.08 0.04 2.22
N ILE A 518 4.01 0.93 1.92
CA ILE A 518 4.64 1.12 0.62
C ILE A 518 6.13 0.82 0.78
N PHE A 519 6.70 0.10 -0.19
CA PHE A 519 8.13 -0.19 -0.29
C PHE A 519 8.65 0.41 -1.58
N GLU A 520 9.65 1.28 -1.49
CA GLU A 520 10.35 1.90 -2.61
C GLU A 520 11.67 1.20 -2.87
N ASP A 521 12.13 1.29 -4.10
CA ASP A 521 13.28 0.60 -4.63
C ASP A 521 14.62 1.32 -4.32
N ASP A 522 15.74 0.60 -4.42
CA ASP A 522 17.11 1.15 -4.40
C ASP A 522 17.90 0.61 -5.59
N GLY A 523 18.01 1.37 -6.65
CA GLY A 523 18.71 0.95 -7.84
C GLY A 523 20.22 1.11 -7.77
N PRO A 524 20.96 0.53 -8.76
CA PRO A 524 22.41 0.58 -8.81
C PRO A 524 22.91 1.98 -9.14
N SER A 525 24.13 2.29 -8.73
CA SER A 525 24.77 3.57 -9.01
C SER A 525 26.24 3.44 -9.39
N ILE A 526 26.77 4.45 -10.11
CA ILE A 526 28.20 4.57 -10.39
C ILE A 526 28.67 5.95 -9.91
N ASP A 527 29.41 5.99 -8.83
CA ASP A 527 29.99 7.21 -8.27
C ASP A 527 31.15 7.69 -9.14
N GLY A 528 30.89 8.66 -10.03
CA GLY A 528 31.87 9.22 -10.94
C GLY A 528 33.10 9.81 -10.25
N SER A 529 33.01 10.18 -8.97
CA SER A 529 34.15 10.70 -8.21
C SER A 529 35.17 9.61 -7.83
N LYS A 530 34.78 8.36 -7.87
CA LYS A 530 35.60 7.17 -7.57
C LYS A 530 36.12 6.48 -8.83
N VAL A 531 35.63 6.87 -10.02
CA VAL A 531 36.12 6.33 -11.30
C VAL A 531 37.57 6.79 -11.48
N LEU A 532 38.46 5.82 -11.73
CA LEU A 532 39.88 6.11 -11.94
C LEU A 532 40.11 6.68 -13.34
N SER A 533 41.23 7.42 -13.52
CA SER A 533 41.60 7.92 -14.83
C SER A 533 41.84 6.77 -15.82
N ALA A 534 41.53 7.00 -17.09
CA ALA A 534 41.72 6.03 -18.14
C ALA A 534 43.18 5.55 -18.26
N ASP A 535 43.38 4.28 -18.50
CA ASP A 535 44.69 3.70 -18.82
C ASP A 535 45.15 4.16 -20.19
N VAL A 536 46.49 4.29 -20.36
CA VAL A 536 47.08 4.69 -21.62
C VAL A 536 47.56 3.46 -22.40
N LEU A 537 47.12 3.37 -23.65
CA LEU A 537 47.50 2.32 -24.59
C LEU A 537 48.43 2.92 -25.64
N THR A 538 49.67 2.39 -25.72
CA THR A 538 50.69 2.84 -26.64
C THR A 538 51.08 1.70 -27.59
N VAL A 539 51.03 1.94 -28.88
CA VAL A 539 51.59 1.08 -29.94
C VAL A 539 52.81 1.76 -30.56
N ASP A 540 53.63 1.00 -31.28
CA ASP A 540 54.89 1.46 -31.85
C ASP A 540 54.95 1.03 -33.32
N GLU A 541 55.17 1.98 -34.21
CA GLU A 541 55.15 1.77 -35.68
C GLU A 541 56.23 0.83 -36.18
N THR A 542 57.30 0.62 -35.40
CA THR A 542 58.33 -0.37 -35.71
C THR A 542 57.74 -1.75 -35.98
N ASN A 543 56.52 -2.02 -35.47
CA ASN A 543 55.82 -3.27 -35.67
C ASN A 543 54.35 -3.04 -35.95
N LEU A 544 53.98 -2.74 -37.19
CA LEU A 544 52.60 -2.62 -37.63
C LEU A 544 51.81 -3.90 -37.33
N GLY A 545 50.63 -3.77 -36.83
CA GLY A 545 49.80 -4.82 -36.28
C GLY A 545 50.08 -5.14 -34.80
N ALA A 546 50.96 -4.34 -34.16
CA ALA A 546 51.13 -4.43 -32.69
C ALA A 546 49.84 -4.02 -31.99
N LYS A 547 49.59 -4.68 -30.84
CA LYS A 547 48.40 -4.45 -30.01
C LYS A 547 48.81 -4.03 -28.61
N ALA A 548 48.21 -2.98 -28.13
CA ALA A 548 48.24 -2.62 -26.71
C ALA A 548 46.88 -2.96 -26.08
N THR A 549 46.89 -3.47 -24.86
CA THR A 549 45.66 -3.85 -24.12
C THR A 549 45.66 -3.26 -22.72
N ALA A 550 44.51 -2.82 -22.24
CA ALA A 550 44.31 -2.43 -20.84
C ALA A 550 42.95 -2.90 -20.35
N ASN A 551 42.80 -3.08 -19.04
CA ASN A 551 41.54 -3.49 -18.42
C ASN A 551 40.80 -2.27 -17.86
N PHE A 552 39.87 -1.74 -18.59
CA PHE A 552 39.08 -0.57 -18.17
C PHE A 552 38.02 -0.89 -17.11
N ALA A 553 37.71 -2.17 -16.87
CA ALA A 553 36.85 -2.55 -15.76
C ALA A 553 37.41 -2.11 -14.40
N ASP A 554 38.73 -2.13 -14.27
CA ASP A 554 39.44 -1.73 -13.04
C ASP A 554 39.22 -0.25 -12.70
N ASN A 555 38.97 0.59 -13.71
CA ASN A 555 38.72 2.01 -13.52
C ASN A 555 37.39 2.26 -12.78
N PHE A 556 36.40 1.37 -12.95
CA PHE A 556 35.07 1.47 -12.36
C PHE A 556 34.90 0.64 -11.08
N ALA A 557 35.81 -0.29 -10.78
CA ALA A 557 35.62 -1.30 -9.74
C ALA A 557 35.27 -0.77 -8.33
N GLN A 558 35.74 0.45 -8.00
CA GLN A 558 35.43 1.09 -6.70
C GLN A 558 34.29 2.09 -6.77
N ALA A 559 33.79 2.35 -7.96
CA ALA A 559 32.76 3.32 -8.21
C ALA A 559 31.35 2.68 -8.26
N ILE A 560 31.29 1.38 -8.53
CA ILE A 560 30.02 0.63 -8.69
C ILE A 560 29.43 0.33 -7.32
N ASP A 561 28.16 0.63 -7.17
CA ASP A 561 27.26 0.20 -6.11
C ASP A 561 26.05 -0.46 -6.76
N PHE A 562 25.67 -1.64 -6.28
CA PHE A 562 24.53 -2.40 -6.82
C PHE A 562 23.23 -2.15 -6.05
N GLY A 563 23.26 -1.31 -5.02
CA GLY A 563 22.11 -1.14 -4.13
C GLY A 563 21.86 -2.35 -3.22
N GLU A 564 20.75 -2.33 -2.53
CA GLU A 564 20.33 -3.40 -1.60
C GLU A 564 19.85 -4.66 -2.34
N ASP A 565 19.43 -4.56 -3.61
CA ASP A 565 19.06 -5.70 -4.46
C ASP A 565 20.22 -6.62 -4.76
N GLY A 566 21.44 -6.11 -4.65
CA GLY A 566 22.65 -6.88 -4.84
C GLY A 566 23.07 -7.02 -6.30
N ALA A 567 24.16 -7.75 -6.53
CA ALA A 567 24.84 -7.76 -7.81
C ALA A 567 24.10 -8.59 -8.87
N GLY A 568 23.73 -7.96 -9.96
CA GLY A 568 23.34 -8.58 -11.21
C GLY A 568 24.54 -8.72 -12.18
N SER A 569 24.79 -7.72 -13.04
CA SER A 569 25.86 -7.78 -14.04
C SER A 569 26.51 -6.42 -14.31
N VAL A 570 27.73 -6.44 -14.81
CA VAL A 570 28.41 -5.25 -15.35
C VAL A 570 28.82 -5.54 -16.78
N SER A 571 28.56 -4.59 -17.67
CA SER A 571 28.98 -4.66 -19.06
C SER A 571 29.66 -3.36 -19.50
N TYR A 572 30.48 -3.45 -20.53
CA TYR A 572 31.29 -2.35 -21.01
C TYR A 572 31.09 -2.17 -22.51
N ALA A 573 31.09 -0.91 -22.96
CA ALA A 573 30.99 -0.59 -24.38
C ALA A 573 31.87 0.60 -24.73
N LEU A 574 32.47 0.58 -25.94
CA LEU A 574 32.92 1.83 -26.57
C LEU A 574 31.69 2.54 -27.14
N VAL A 575 31.64 3.84 -26.93
CA VAL A 575 30.60 4.69 -27.52
C VAL A 575 31.25 5.87 -28.22
N LEU A 576 31.07 5.95 -29.54
CA LEU A 576 31.51 7.07 -30.37
C LEU A 576 30.31 8.02 -30.64
N ASN A 577 30.40 9.21 -30.08
CA ASN A 577 29.34 10.23 -30.20
C ASN A 577 29.47 10.98 -31.54
N GLY A 578 29.01 10.38 -32.64
CA GLY A 578 29.02 10.94 -33.97
C GLY A 578 29.52 9.97 -35.03
N ASN A 579 29.50 10.42 -36.28
CA ASN A 579 30.09 9.73 -37.43
C ASN A 579 31.20 10.58 -38.00
N ASN A 580 32.28 9.96 -38.50
CA ASN A 580 33.45 10.66 -39.05
C ASN A 580 34.01 11.68 -38.05
N VAL A 581 34.13 11.29 -36.81
CA VAL A 581 34.69 12.13 -35.75
C VAL A 581 36.18 12.29 -35.97
N GLY A 582 36.66 13.54 -36.03
CA GLY A 582 38.10 13.81 -36.19
C GLY A 582 38.92 13.19 -35.06
N SER A 583 39.94 12.44 -35.38
CA SER A 583 40.80 11.77 -34.38
C SER A 583 41.91 12.65 -33.85
N GLY A 584 42.25 13.74 -34.54
CA GLY A 584 43.47 14.53 -34.30
C GLY A 584 44.76 13.85 -34.77
N LEU A 585 44.68 12.63 -35.32
CA LEU A 585 45.75 11.95 -35.99
C LEU A 585 45.63 12.12 -37.52
N TYR A 586 46.71 12.16 -38.23
CA TYR A 586 46.76 12.46 -39.67
C TYR A 586 47.46 11.35 -40.43
N ALA A 587 47.01 11.10 -41.62
CA ALA A 587 47.69 10.21 -42.55
C ALA A 587 48.99 10.84 -43.07
N ILE A 588 49.91 10.01 -43.57
CA ILE A 588 51.13 10.49 -44.24
C ILE A 588 50.81 10.84 -45.68
N ASP A 589 51.24 12.03 -46.15
CA ASP A 589 51.26 12.44 -47.57
C ASP A 589 52.70 12.58 -48.08
N ASN A 590 53.20 11.54 -48.74
CA ASN A 590 54.56 11.50 -49.32
C ASN A 590 54.76 12.55 -50.47
N LEU A 591 53.73 13.19 -50.90
CA LEU A 591 53.80 14.25 -51.93
C LEU A 591 53.94 15.64 -51.30
N ASP A 592 53.65 15.78 -50.06
CA ASP A 592 53.86 17.01 -49.29
C ASP A 592 55.30 17.11 -48.83
N VAL A 593 56.11 17.83 -49.58
CA VAL A 593 57.54 18.06 -49.31
C VAL A 593 57.83 19.51 -48.87
N SER A 594 56.83 20.27 -48.54
CA SER A 594 56.92 21.73 -48.30
C SER A 594 56.32 22.10 -46.93
N THR A 595 56.95 23.03 -46.27
CA THR A 595 56.40 23.69 -45.09
C THR A 595 55.60 24.97 -45.44
N ALA A 596 55.32 25.20 -46.73
CA ALA A 596 54.73 26.48 -47.16
C ALA A 596 53.24 26.60 -46.87
N ASP A 597 52.56 25.50 -46.66
CA ASP A 597 51.15 25.43 -46.23
C ASP A 597 50.96 25.60 -44.73
N GLY A 598 52.07 25.45 -43.94
CA GLY A 598 52.11 25.74 -42.50
C GLY A 598 51.61 24.61 -41.62
N ASP A 599 51.36 23.41 -42.14
CA ASP A 599 50.84 22.25 -41.37
C ASP A 599 51.90 21.17 -41.08
N GLY A 600 53.07 21.25 -41.70
CA GLY A 600 54.19 20.34 -41.51
C GLY A 600 54.43 19.42 -42.71
N ILE A 601 55.71 19.09 -42.98
CA ILE A 601 56.06 18.20 -44.10
C ILE A 601 55.44 16.80 -43.91
N GLY A 602 54.83 16.28 -44.95
CA GLY A 602 54.24 14.93 -44.97
C GLY A 602 52.90 14.77 -44.30
N ARG A 603 52.28 15.87 -43.86
CA ARG A 603 50.96 15.82 -43.21
C ARG A 603 49.85 15.67 -44.23
N GLY A 604 49.17 14.55 -44.16
CA GLY A 604 48.00 14.28 -45.00
C GLY A 604 46.69 14.65 -44.34
N GLY A 605 45.60 14.08 -44.85
CA GLY A 605 44.26 14.32 -44.32
C GLY A 605 44.07 13.75 -42.91
N GLU A 606 43.18 14.33 -42.13
CA GLU A 606 42.81 13.86 -40.81
C GLU A 606 42.11 12.48 -40.91
N ILE A 607 42.54 11.55 -40.05
CA ILE A 607 41.94 10.23 -39.86
C ILE A 607 40.68 10.42 -39.07
N VAL A 608 39.57 9.86 -39.54
CA VAL A 608 38.24 9.97 -38.86
C VAL A 608 37.81 8.67 -38.24
N LEU A 609 37.19 8.77 -37.08
CA LEU A 609 36.65 7.64 -36.29
C LEU A 609 35.25 7.30 -36.77
N ASN A 610 35.00 6.01 -36.94
CA ASN A 610 33.68 5.43 -37.16
C ASN A 610 33.53 4.15 -36.33
N GLN A 611 32.34 3.92 -35.81
CA GLN A 611 32.04 2.78 -34.94
C GLN A 611 31.18 1.73 -35.63
N ASN A 612 31.52 0.47 -35.46
CA ASN A 612 30.69 -0.67 -35.82
C ASN A 612 30.70 -1.70 -34.68
N GLY A 613 29.58 -1.77 -33.90
CA GLY A 613 29.51 -2.60 -32.73
C GLY A 613 30.54 -2.18 -31.68
N ASN A 614 31.34 -3.11 -31.22
CA ASN A 614 32.36 -2.90 -30.19
C ASN A 614 33.72 -2.41 -30.73
N VAL A 615 33.78 -2.09 -32.01
CA VAL A 615 35.00 -1.67 -32.67
C VAL A 615 34.87 -0.25 -33.20
N VAL A 616 35.79 0.63 -32.86
CA VAL A 616 35.99 1.95 -33.48
C VAL A 616 37.19 1.87 -34.39
N THR A 617 37.02 2.25 -35.64
CA THR A 617 38.05 2.27 -36.68
C THR A 617 38.42 3.68 -37.02
N GLY A 618 39.72 4.00 -36.97
CA GLY A 618 40.28 5.23 -37.54
C GLY A 618 40.63 5.00 -39.01
N SER A 619 39.96 5.70 -39.92
CA SER A 619 40.14 5.49 -41.33
C SER A 619 40.16 6.79 -42.13
N LEU A 620 40.81 6.75 -43.30
CA LEU A 620 40.79 7.86 -44.28
C LEU A 620 40.80 7.29 -45.71
N ASN A 621 39.87 7.74 -46.55
CA ASN A 621 39.76 7.38 -47.99
C ASN A 621 39.71 5.86 -48.21
N GLY A 622 39.18 5.05 -47.26
CA GLY A 622 39.09 3.60 -47.38
C GLY A 622 40.31 2.83 -46.88
N THR A 623 41.29 3.50 -46.31
CA THR A 623 42.42 2.88 -45.59
C THR A 623 42.15 2.97 -44.11
N ASP A 624 42.26 1.85 -43.42
CA ASP A 624 42.19 1.74 -41.95
C ASP A 624 43.58 1.90 -41.38
N TYR A 625 43.72 2.82 -40.43
CA TYR A 625 45.01 3.12 -39.74
C TYR A 625 45.15 2.44 -38.40
N PHE A 626 44.01 2.33 -37.69
CA PHE A 626 43.96 1.65 -36.37
C PHE A 626 42.55 1.19 -36.02
N THR A 627 42.46 0.27 -35.12
CA THR A 627 41.22 -0.11 -34.48
C THR A 627 41.33 -0.02 -32.96
N ILE A 628 40.20 0.29 -32.30
CA ILE A 628 39.99 0.26 -30.86
C ILE A 628 38.82 -0.67 -30.63
N GLU A 629 39.04 -1.79 -29.97
CA GLU A 629 38.02 -2.80 -29.69
C GLU A 629 37.85 -3.00 -28.19
N ILE A 630 36.63 -3.20 -27.71
CA ILE A 630 36.36 -3.55 -26.32
C ILE A 630 35.70 -4.93 -26.21
N ASP A 631 36.16 -5.72 -25.24
CA ASP A 631 35.41 -6.88 -24.78
C ASP A 631 34.34 -6.44 -23.79
N ALA A 632 33.09 -6.53 -24.20
CA ALA A 632 31.94 -6.06 -23.43
C ALA A 632 31.77 -6.81 -22.08
N ALA A 633 32.28 -8.01 -21.95
CA ALA A 633 32.09 -8.82 -20.73
C ALA A 633 33.11 -8.50 -19.63
N ASN A 634 34.32 -8.05 -19.99
CA ASN A 634 35.41 -7.87 -19.02
C ASN A 634 36.07 -6.48 -19.10
N GLY A 635 35.64 -5.61 -20.00
CA GLY A 635 36.14 -4.23 -20.13
C GLY A 635 37.55 -4.12 -20.70
N THR A 636 38.12 -5.20 -21.27
CA THR A 636 39.44 -5.15 -21.89
C THR A 636 39.37 -4.39 -23.21
N VAL A 637 40.11 -3.29 -23.30
CA VAL A 637 40.24 -2.49 -24.54
C VAL A 637 41.53 -2.90 -25.22
N THR A 638 41.48 -3.14 -26.53
CA THR A 638 42.57 -3.43 -27.42
C THR A 638 42.73 -2.32 -28.44
N PHE A 639 43.91 -1.71 -28.50
CA PHE A 639 44.30 -0.77 -29.52
C PHE A 639 45.28 -1.41 -30.46
N GLU A 640 44.94 -1.50 -31.75
CA GLU A 640 45.76 -2.13 -32.82
C GLU A 640 46.07 -1.11 -33.89
N GLN A 641 47.31 -0.91 -34.23
CA GLN A 641 47.78 -0.12 -35.33
C GLN A 641 47.86 -0.95 -36.63
N LEU A 642 47.37 -0.41 -37.74
CA LEU A 642 47.31 -1.08 -39.02
C LEU A 642 48.15 -0.40 -40.08
N ALA A 643 48.35 0.92 -39.98
CA ALA A 643 49.15 1.73 -40.87
C ALA A 643 49.80 2.91 -40.14
N SER A 644 50.90 3.45 -40.65
CA SER A 644 51.61 4.56 -40.04
C SER A 644 50.79 5.87 -40.12
N VAL A 645 50.97 6.67 -39.08
CA VAL A 645 50.36 8.00 -38.95
C VAL A 645 51.44 9.09 -39.02
N TRP A 646 51.08 10.30 -39.36
CA TRP A 646 51.98 11.40 -39.40
C TRP A 646 52.38 11.88 -38.00
N HIS A 647 53.71 12.09 -37.81
CA HIS A 647 54.32 12.61 -36.60
C HIS A 647 54.89 14.02 -36.80
N ALA A 648 54.73 14.91 -35.82
CA ALA A 648 55.02 16.31 -35.95
C ALA A 648 56.52 16.66 -35.73
N ASN A 649 57.23 15.90 -34.94
CA ASN A 649 58.60 16.17 -34.49
C ASN A 649 59.62 15.41 -35.32
N THR A 650 59.97 15.91 -36.47
CA THR A 650 60.96 15.29 -37.39
C THR A 650 62.36 15.16 -36.82
N ALA A 651 62.67 15.71 -35.64
CA ALA A 651 63.96 15.59 -34.98
C ALA A 651 64.03 14.41 -33.98
N ASN A 652 62.92 13.79 -33.67
CA ASN A 652 62.80 12.63 -32.78
C ASN A 652 62.24 11.44 -33.55
N PRO A 653 63.10 10.41 -33.86
CA PRO A 653 62.64 9.23 -34.60
C PRO A 653 61.71 8.31 -33.78
N ASP A 654 61.44 8.62 -32.50
CA ASP A 654 60.52 7.92 -31.60
C ASP A 654 59.50 8.94 -31.03
N ASP A 655 59.02 9.84 -31.90
CA ASP A 655 57.99 10.84 -31.55
C ASP A 655 56.67 10.17 -31.21
N GLN A 656 55.84 10.79 -30.34
CA GLN A 656 54.64 10.22 -29.88
C GLN A 656 53.46 11.10 -30.30
N SER A 657 52.54 10.57 -31.11
CA SER A 657 51.26 11.15 -31.42
C SER A 657 50.16 10.45 -30.66
N ALA A 658 49.14 11.21 -30.23
CA ALA A 658 48.05 10.68 -29.47
C ALA A 658 46.72 11.07 -30.06
N LEU A 659 45.71 10.23 -29.89
CA LEU A 659 44.31 10.58 -30.20
C LEU A 659 43.95 11.89 -29.49
N GLN A 660 43.43 12.86 -30.24
CA GLN A 660 43.00 14.18 -29.76
C GLN A 660 41.64 14.54 -30.33
N ALA A 661 40.68 13.64 -30.22
CA ALA A 661 39.31 13.89 -30.63
C ALA A 661 38.64 14.92 -29.73
N LEU A 662 37.47 15.38 -30.10
CA LEU A 662 36.70 16.28 -29.26
C LEU A 662 36.36 15.57 -27.92
N ALA A 663 36.51 16.28 -26.78
CA ALA A 663 36.22 15.70 -25.48
C ALA A 663 34.82 15.07 -25.40
N ASN A 664 34.72 13.91 -24.79
CA ASN A 664 33.50 13.08 -24.70
C ASN A 664 32.97 12.57 -26.07
N SER A 665 33.75 12.66 -27.14
CA SER A 665 33.35 12.08 -28.41
C SER A 665 33.61 10.58 -28.51
N LEU A 666 34.55 10.06 -27.74
CA LEU A 666 34.82 8.63 -27.56
C LEU A 666 34.90 8.32 -26.06
N VAL A 667 34.03 7.44 -25.60
CA VAL A 667 33.97 7.06 -24.19
C VAL A 667 33.95 5.54 -24.01
N VAL A 668 34.42 5.07 -22.86
CA VAL A 668 34.17 3.74 -22.35
C VAL A 668 32.98 3.86 -21.39
N ARG A 669 31.87 3.27 -21.76
CA ARG A 669 30.65 3.20 -20.95
C ARG A 669 30.66 1.93 -20.14
N ALA A 670 30.58 2.05 -18.81
CA ALA A 670 30.17 0.96 -17.93
C ALA A 670 28.66 1.02 -17.71
N THR A 671 27.99 -0.11 -17.84
CA THR A 671 26.59 -0.27 -17.47
C THR A 671 26.50 -1.34 -16.39
N VAL A 672 25.94 -0.97 -15.26
CA VAL A 672 25.70 -1.82 -14.11
C VAL A 672 24.23 -2.20 -14.11
N VAL A 673 23.92 -3.44 -13.81
CA VAL A 673 22.56 -3.98 -13.64
C VAL A 673 22.56 -4.73 -12.32
N ASP A 674 21.61 -4.47 -11.45
CA ASP A 674 21.44 -5.19 -10.19
C ASP A 674 20.68 -6.51 -10.33
N ALA A 675 20.23 -7.11 -9.22
CA ALA A 675 19.66 -8.45 -9.28
C ALA A 675 18.21 -8.46 -9.77
N ASP A 676 17.46 -7.39 -9.64
CA ASP A 676 16.10 -7.30 -10.12
C ASP A 676 15.97 -6.66 -11.51
N GLY A 677 17.03 -5.99 -12.00
CA GLY A 677 17.21 -5.59 -13.39
C GLY A 677 17.38 -4.09 -13.64
N ASP A 678 17.47 -3.27 -12.61
CA ASP A 678 17.70 -1.85 -12.69
C ASP A 678 19.08 -1.51 -13.21
N GLN A 679 19.25 -0.35 -13.84
CA GLN A 679 20.46 -0.04 -14.59
C GLN A 679 20.98 1.36 -14.31
N ALA A 680 22.28 1.45 -14.06
CA ALA A 680 23.02 2.70 -14.09
C ALA A 680 24.16 2.63 -15.08
N ALA A 681 24.51 3.78 -15.69
CA ALA A 681 25.63 3.86 -16.63
C ALA A 681 26.48 5.09 -16.36
N TYR A 682 27.79 4.96 -16.61
CA TYR A 682 28.74 6.06 -16.53
C TYR A 682 29.71 6.02 -17.70
N ASP A 683 30.04 7.19 -18.25
CA ASP A 683 30.93 7.37 -19.39
C ASP A 683 32.29 7.89 -18.94
N LEU A 684 33.33 7.09 -19.13
CA LEU A 684 34.73 7.50 -18.96
C LEU A 684 35.27 8.05 -20.28
N ASP A 685 35.63 9.33 -20.32
CA ASP A 685 36.18 9.97 -21.51
C ASP A 685 37.58 9.43 -21.85
N VAL A 686 37.70 8.88 -23.06
CA VAL A 686 38.94 8.35 -23.62
C VAL A 686 39.33 9.06 -24.94
N SER A 687 38.70 10.20 -25.21
CA SER A 687 38.85 10.97 -26.47
C SER A 687 40.24 11.55 -26.63
N GLN A 688 41.00 11.78 -25.55
CA GLN A 688 42.27 12.52 -25.60
C GLN A 688 43.39 11.84 -24.82
N GLY A 689 44.53 11.60 -25.49
CA GLY A 689 45.73 11.17 -24.84
C GLY A 689 45.80 9.72 -24.39
N VAL A 690 44.69 8.96 -24.50
CA VAL A 690 44.60 7.57 -24.07
C VAL A 690 45.25 6.62 -25.08
N PHE A 691 44.99 6.79 -26.36
CA PHE A 691 45.50 5.98 -27.44
C PHE A 691 46.68 6.68 -28.08
N GLN A 692 47.84 6.08 -28.06
CA GLN A 692 49.12 6.71 -28.46
C GLN A 692 49.87 5.84 -29.47
N VAL A 693 50.49 6.50 -30.45
CA VAL A 693 51.31 5.86 -31.47
C VAL A 693 52.70 6.47 -31.39
N LYS A 694 53.71 5.65 -31.34
CA LYS A 694 55.12 6.04 -31.44
C LYS A 694 55.59 5.90 -32.86
N ASP A 695 56.39 6.83 -33.29
CA ASP A 695 57.04 6.91 -34.61
C ASP A 695 58.07 5.76 -34.78
N ASP A 696 58.26 5.38 -36.06
CA ASP A 696 59.38 4.53 -36.48
C ASP A 696 60.22 5.33 -37.50
N GLY A 697 61.06 6.20 -36.97
CA GLY A 697 61.85 7.09 -37.79
C GLY A 697 63.00 6.36 -38.49
N PRO A 698 63.60 7.01 -39.53
CA PRO A 698 64.59 6.40 -40.33
C PRO A 698 65.92 6.12 -39.57
N SER A 699 66.54 5.04 -39.93
CA SER A 699 67.82 4.61 -39.32
C SER A 699 68.87 4.20 -40.32
N ILE A 700 70.17 4.25 -39.93
CA ILE A 700 71.28 3.78 -40.70
C ILE A 700 72.06 2.75 -39.88
N ASP A 701 71.99 1.48 -40.29
CA ASP A 701 72.75 0.40 -39.62
C ASP A 701 74.21 0.45 -40.09
N GLY A 702 75.03 1.06 -39.30
CA GLY A 702 76.49 1.17 -39.57
C GLY A 702 77.22 -0.19 -39.80
N SER A 703 76.63 -1.32 -39.32
CA SER A 703 77.17 -2.63 -39.55
C SER A 703 76.98 -3.16 -40.99
N LYS A 704 75.97 -2.59 -41.71
CA LYS A 704 75.67 -2.96 -43.10
C LYS A 704 76.23 -1.97 -44.11
N VAL A 705 76.91 -0.92 -43.66
CA VAL A 705 77.61 0.03 -44.56
C VAL A 705 78.78 -0.69 -45.23
N LEU A 706 78.79 -0.70 -46.54
CA LEU A 706 79.84 -1.35 -47.27
C LEU A 706 81.14 -0.52 -47.18
N SER A 707 82.32 -1.20 -47.39
CA SER A 707 83.65 -0.54 -47.40
C SER A 707 83.66 0.54 -48.49
N ALA A 708 84.23 1.69 -48.15
CA ALA A 708 84.37 2.80 -49.08
C ALA A 708 85.11 2.40 -50.38
N ASP A 709 84.58 2.89 -51.49
CA ASP A 709 85.25 2.72 -52.80
C ASP A 709 86.60 3.41 -52.83
N VAL A 710 87.50 2.76 -53.50
CA VAL A 710 88.87 3.30 -53.64
C VAL A 710 88.91 4.12 -54.94
N LEU A 711 89.23 5.40 -54.81
CA LEU A 711 89.44 6.30 -55.92
C LEU A 711 90.94 6.49 -56.16
N THR A 712 91.42 5.99 -57.32
CA THR A 712 92.85 6.08 -57.68
C THR A 712 92.98 7.01 -58.92
N VAL A 713 93.83 7.97 -58.85
CA VAL A 713 94.28 8.82 -59.96
C VAL A 713 95.76 8.59 -60.17
N ASP A 714 96.21 8.66 -61.44
CA ASP A 714 97.59 8.44 -61.80
C ASP A 714 98.19 9.81 -62.20
N GLU A 715 99.29 10.19 -61.60
CA GLU A 715 100.00 11.46 -61.90
C GLU A 715 100.57 11.53 -63.31
N THR A 716 100.68 10.38 -64.08
CA THR A 716 101.13 10.34 -65.47
C THR A 716 100.20 11.19 -66.31
N ASN A 717 98.95 11.36 -65.91
CA ASN A 717 97.98 12.23 -66.60
C ASN A 717 97.35 13.23 -65.59
N LEU A 718 98.07 14.42 -65.46
CA LEU A 718 97.54 15.49 -64.62
C LEU A 718 96.17 15.95 -65.19
N GLY A 719 95.17 15.85 -64.39
CA GLY A 719 93.81 16.13 -64.76
C GLY A 719 92.89 14.87 -64.87
N ALA A 720 93.45 13.69 -64.61
CA ALA A 720 92.69 12.49 -64.49
C ALA A 720 91.67 12.64 -63.32
N LYS A 721 90.53 12.07 -63.52
CA LYS A 721 89.46 12.04 -62.50
C LYS A 721 89.08 10.59 -62.23
N ALA A 722 88.97 10.26 -61.02
CA ALA A 722 88.38 9.00 -60.57
C ALA A 722 86.99 9.38 -59.95
N THR A 723 86.04 8.56 -60.25
CA THR A 723 84.64 8.73 -59.71
C THR A 723 84.18 7.40 -59.13
N ALA A 724 83.48 7.48 -58.03
CA ALA A 724 82.77 6.35 -57.44
C ALA A 724 81.42 6.82 -56.92
N ASN A 725 80.48 5.92 -56.83
CA ASN A 725 79.22 6.17 -56.29
C ASN A 725 79.12 5.68 -54.84
N PHE A 726 79.31 6.57 -53.89
CA PHE A 726 79.22 6.21 -52.46
C PHE A 726 77.85 5.93 -51.94
N ALA A 727 76.75 6.28 -52.72
CA ALA A 727 75.41 5.97 -52.34
C ALA A 727 75.13 4.47 -52.19
N ASP A 728 75.73 3.62 -53.03
CA ASP A 728 75.57 2.19 -52.96
C ASP A 728 76.25 1.56 -51.72
N ASN A 729 77.23 2.23 -51.15
CA ASN A 729 77.81 1.79 -49.89
C ASN A 729 76.80 1.82 -48.74
N PHE A 730 75.85 2.69 -48.79
CA PHE A 730 74.83 2.87 -47.78
C PHE A 730 73.50 2.16 -48.12
N ALA A 731 73.33 1.72 -49.36
CA ALA A 731 71.98 1.27 -49.88
C ALA A 731 71.36 0.12 -49.08
N GLN A 732 72.23 -0.77 -48.43
CA GLN A 732 71.72 -1.86 -47.60
C GLN A 732 71.66 -1.49 -46.11
N ALA A 733 72.17 -0.33 -45.74
CA ALA A 733 72.23 0.14 -44.36
C ALA A 733 71.09 1.07 -44.02
N ILE A 734 70.44 1.64 -45.01
CA ILE A 734 69.36 2.61 -44.88
C ILE A 734 68.08 1.85 -44.66
N ASP A 735 67.37 2.18 -43.56
CA ASP A 735 66.01 1.82 -43.27
C ASP A 735 65.20 3.12 -43.11
N PHE A 736 64.08 3.26 -43.85
CA PHE A 736 63.25 4.46 -43.80
C PHE A 736 62.16 4.39 -42.77
N GLY A 737 62.06 3.22 -42.08
CA GLY A 737 60.94 2.95 -41.19
C GLY A 737 59.65 2.64 -41.98
N GLU A 738 58.52 2.48 -41.29
CA GLU A 738 57.22 2.12 -41.83
C GLU A 738 56.52 3.29 -42.56
N ASP A 739 56.99 4.54 -42.39
CA ASP A 739 56.49 5.74 -43.08
C ASP A 739 56.81 5.75 -44.56
N GLY A 740 57.71 4.87 -44.99
CA GLY A 740 58.11 4.72 -46.39
C GLY A 740 59.29 5.60 -46.80
N ALA A 741 59.69 5.46 -48.06
CA ALA A 741 60.92 6.08 -48.53
C ALA A 741 60.79 7.60 -48.72
N GLY A 742 61.60 8.31 -47.95
CA GLY A 742 61.80 9.76 -48.07
C GLY A 742 62.98 10.10 -48.97
N SER A 743 63.94 10.85 -48.51
CA SER A 743 65.13 11.27 -49.23
C SER A 743 66.45 10.88 -48.50
N VAL A 744 67.49 10.64 -49.30
CA VAL A 744 68.84 10.41 -48.78
C VAL A 744 69.75 11.51 -49.27
N SER A 745 70.42 12.17 -48.40
CA SER A 745 71.42 13.16 -48.71
C SER A 745 72.84 12.69 -48.31
N TYR A 746 73.82 13.04 -49.08
CA TYR A 746 75.20 12.69 -48.84
C TYR A 746 76.07 13.90 -48.75
N ALA A 747 76.99 13.93 -47.84
CA ALA A 747 77.94 15.02 -47.68
C ALA A 747 79.30 14.50 -47.34
N LEU A 748 80.40 15.15 -47.85
CA LEU A 748 81.76 14.95 -47.42
C LEU A 748 81.99 15.80 -46.14
N VAL A 749 82.46 15.14 -45.11
CA VAL A 749 82.73 15.83 -43.83
C VAL A 749 84.23 15.63 -43.52
N LEU A 750 84.91 16.75 -43.34
CA LEU A 750 86.29 16.80 -42.85
C LEU A 750 86.27 16.76 -41.31
N ASN A 751 86.76 15.65 -40.76
CA ASN A 751 87.07 15.54 -39.31
C ASN A 751 88.41 16.19 -39.09
N GLY A 752 88.43 17.50 -38.71
CA GLY A 752 89.62 18.24 -38.46
C GLY A 752 90.22 18.03 -37.10
#